data_f75785696afbae9ec1836a80c2eac7ab
#
_entry.id   f75785696afbae9ec1836a80c2eac7ab
#
_cell.length_a   1.000
_cell.length_b   1.000
_cell.length_c   1.000
_cell.angle_alpha   90.00
_cell.angle_beta   90.00
_cell.angle_gamma   90.00
#
_symmetry.space_group_name_H-M   'P 1'
#
loop_
_entity.id
_entity.type
_entity.pdbx_description
1 polymer ?
#
loop_
_entity_poly.entity_id
_entity_poly.type
_entity_poly.pdbx_seq_one_letter_code
_entity_poly.pdbx_strand_id
1 'polypeptide(L)'
;DRARTHFDSYAASQVTDVPATIPHPTQDTALHLARSVKKWGTPHYSNGYICRTPYRKDQMHHYDMNLCYIDELLWHFNWTGDLDYVRKMWPVLTSHLAWEKLNYDPDNDGLYDAYCCIWASDALYYNSGAVTHSSAYNYRANKLAAMLAEKIGEDATPYEKEADKILKAMNERLWIKDKGHWAEFQDFMGHKRLHESAGLWTIYHAIDSETADPFQAYQATRYVDTSIPHIPVFADGLDRDYETLSTTNWMPYVWSVNNVAFAEVMHTALAFFQAGRGDDGFNLLKGSVLDGMYLGKSPGNFGQISLYDAVRRETYRDFADQIGITSRTLIQGLYGVSPDALNGKLVIRPGFPMAWDKASMSMADLAYEFLRKGDVDIYNVTQRFKEPLALTLQVNAVKDKIRLVKVNGKAVKWKTEEAANGYPLIVVSVPAVTKAEIEIQWEGNVLQQIANDEIVTTLEGQVDLNAPQGISFLKVYDPQNVLVTKKVNTTKLSSKVNKDKKGHHTFFVYTRQGSMEWWQPVNVYVNVPQVVYNGFENIETGKCRVVNMDKLFNSSVADIFKNEYLSPRSPYTTLQLPTQGIGEWCHPLLTAEIDDSGLRSLVKDNMYKTSLGIPFRVMKEGNNIAYTSLWDNYPDMVKVPLSGKASHAYLLLVGSTNHMQCRIANGIVRVYYTDGTSEMLELVNPDNWCPIEQDFYLDDFAFDAPRPRPYRFHLKTGIVSRDLGKALKLRGSADRRFEGGAGVILDIPLDKNKTLEELTLETVANDVVIGLMSVTLQ
;
A
#
# COMPACT_ATOMS: atom_id res chain seq x y z
N ASP A 1 -30.42 20.61 -6.61
CA ASP A 1 -29.39 19.65 -6.90
C ASP A 1 -28.11 19.96 -6.09
N ARG A 2 -27.98 19.28 -4.93
CA ARG A 2 -26.90 19.53 -3.96
C ARG A 2 -25.50 19.21 -4.55
N ALA A 3 -25.39 18.12 -5.31
CA ALA A 3 -24.13 17.71 -5.91
C ALA A 3 -23.60 18.79 -6.86
N ARG A 4 -24.42 19.31 -7.76
CA ARG A 4 -24.03 20.38 -8.68
C ARG A 4 -23.64 21.67 -7.96
N THR A 5 -24.38 22.07 -6.93
CA THR A 5 -24.01 23.24 -6.13
C THR A 5 -22.63 23.06 -5.50
N HIS A 6 -22.32 21.86 -5.01
CA HIS A 6 -21.00 21.54 -4.49
C HIS A 6 -19.91 21.62 -5.57
N PHE A 7 -20.07 20.94 -6.69
CA PHE A 7 -19.11 20.96 -7.78
C PHE A 7 -18.93 22.38 -8.34
N ASP A 8 -20.00 23.14 -8.54
CA ASP A 8 -19.94 24.53 -9.02
C ASP A 8 -19.16 25.43 -8.07
N SER A 9 -19.35 25.27 -6.75
CA SER A 9 -18.67 26.11 -5.75
C SER A 9 -17.14 25.89 -5.73
N TYR A 10 -16.71 24.64 -5.88
CA TYR A 10 -15.29 24.31 -5.97
C TYR A 10 -14.70 24.67 -7.33
N ALA A 11 -15.43 24.47 -8.43
CA ALA A 11 -15.03 24.92 -9.75
C ALA A 11 -14.76 26.43 -9.79
N ALA A 12 -15.60 27.21 -9.07
CA ALA A 12 -15.40 28.66 -8.94
C ALA A 12 -14.13 29.05 -8.16
N SER A 13 -13.52 28.11 -7.42
CA SER A 13 -12.25 28.31 -6.72
C SER A 13 -11.02 27.90 -7.54
N GLN A 14 -11.21 27.41 -8.77
CA GLN A 14 -10.09 27.06 -9.63
C GLN A 14 -9.26 28.31 -9.98
N VAL A 15 -7.96 28.18 -9.87
CA VAL A 15 -6.99 29.23 -10.21
C VAL A 15 -6.96 29.39 -11.73
N THR A 16 -7.10 30.63 -12.21
CA THR A 16 -7.17 30.96 -13.65
C THR A 16 -6.29 32.12 -14.07
N ASP A 17 -5.67 32.80 -13.11
CA ASP A 17 -4.93 34.07 -13.27
C ASP A 17 -3.49 34.02 -12.76
N VAL A 18 -3.00 32.83 -12.46
CA VAL A 18 -1.61 32.59 -12.01
C VAL A 18 -0.92 31.66 -13.00
N PRO A 19 -0.15 32.17 -13.96
CA PRO A 19 0.61 31.36 -14.90
C PRO A 19 1.61 30.47 -14.16
N ALA A 20 1.79 29.24 -14.62
CA ALA A 20 2.84 28.36 -14.13
C ALA A 20 4.19 28.85 -14.67
N THR A 21 4.96 29.50 -13.82
CA THR A 21 6.26 30.09 -14.18
C THR A 21 7.44 29.32 -13.59
N ILE A 22 7.16 28.40 -12.68
CA ILE A 22 8.18 27.68 -11.95
C ILE A 22 8.19 26.24 -12.45
N PRO A 23 9.33 25.73 -12.92
CA PRO A 23 9.49 24.33 -13.26
C PRO A 23 9.17 23.45 -12.06
N HIS A 24 8.76 22.23 -12.33
CA HIS A 24 8.56 21.23 -11.28
C HIS A 24 9.83 21.10 -10.40
N PRO A 25 9.71 21.10 -9.09
CA PRO A 25 10.86 21.12 -8.18
C PRO A 25 11.81 19.95 -8.33
N THR A 26 11.32 18.81 -8.79
CA THR A 26 12.14 17.62 -9.06
C THR A 26 13.15 17.80 -10.19
N GLN A 27 13.03 18.87 -10.95
CA GLN A 27 13.94 19.18 -12.06
C GLN A 27 15.24 19.83 -11.63
N ASP A 28 15.37 20.23 -10.38
CA ASP A 28 16.63 20.77 -9.87
C ASP A 28 17.61 19.64 -9.52
N THR A 29 18.06 18.95 -10.56
CA THR A 29 19.01 17.84 -10.42
C THR A 29 20.43 18.35 -10.12
N ALA A 30 20.74 19.58 -10.44
CA ALA A 30 22.07 20.14 -10.19
C ALA A 30 22.37 20.32 -8.71
N LEU A 31 21.35 20.56 -7.91
CA LEU A 31 21.44 20.68 -6.46
C LEU A 31 21.06 19.39 -5.73
N HIS A 32 20.75 18.31 -6.44
CA HIS A 32 20.19 17.09 -5.87
C HIS A 32 18.95 17.33 -4.99
N LEU A 33 18.25 18.43 -5.18
CA LEU A 33 17.05 18.79 -4.45
C LEU A 33 15.81 18.34 -5.21
N ALA A 34 14.92 17.71 -4.51
CA ALA A 34 13.72 17.16 -5.11
C ALA A 34 12.67 18.22 -5.41
N ARG A 35 12.80 19.42 -4.85
CA ARG A 35 11.82 20.48 -5.03
C ARG A 35 12.35 21.85 -4.61
N SER A 36 11.52 22.86 -4.89
CA SER A 36 11.80 24.26 -4.57
C SER A 36 12.14 24.48 -3.09
N VAL A 37 13.05 25.40 -2.87
CA VAL A 37 13.39 25.94 -1.55
C VAL A 37 12.25 26.79 -0.95
N LYS A 38 11.20 27.05 -1.69
CA LYS A 38 10.05 27.82 -1.22
C LYS A 38 9.21 26.99 -0.26
N LYS A 39 8.26 27.65 0.40
CA LYS A 39 7.24 26.98 1.19
C LYS A 39 6.49 25.97 0.34
N TRP A 40 6.10 24.86 0.94
CA TRP A 40 5.29 23.84 0.31
C TRP A 40 4.08 24.45 -0.42
N GLY A 41 3.79 23.95 -1.62
CA GLY A 41 2.66 24.37 -2.44
C GLY A 41 2.89 25.64 -3.25
N THR A 42 3.86 26.45 -2.92
CA THR A 42 4.11 27.70 -3.66
C THR A 42 4.37 27.47 -5.15
N PRO A 43 5.20 26.50 -5.58
CA PRO A 43 5.43 26.24 -7.02
C PRO A 43 4.22 25.69 -7.76
N HIS A 44 3.31 25.07 -7.04
CA HIS A 44 2.16 24.39 -7.60
C HIS A 44 0.87 25.24 -7.62
N TYR A 45 0.87 26.39 -6.94
CA TYR A 45 -0.25 27.30 -6.99
C TYR A 45 -0.24 28.06 -8.32
N SER A 46 -0.95 27.50 -9.30
CA SER A 46 -1.03 28.01 -10.66
C SER A 46 -2.35 27.60 -11.33
N ASN A 47 -2.55 28.10 -12.56
CA ASN A 47 -3.76 27.84 -13.34
C ASN A 47 -4.08 26.35 -13.42
N GLY A 48 -5.30 26.00 -13.09
CA GLY A 48 -5.80 24.64 -13.06
C GLY A 48 -5.95 24.04 -11.66
N TYR A 49 -5.20 24.54 -10.66
CA TYR A 49 -5.37 24.11 -9.28
C TYR A 49 -6.74 24.52 -8.73
N ILE A 50 -7.42 23.60 -8.04
CA ILE A 50 -8.71 23.85 -7.40
C ILE A 50 -8.48 23.96 -5.89
N CYS A 51 -8.80 25.13 -5.31
CA CYS A 51 -8.57 25.38 -3.89
C CYS A 51 -9.50 24.54 -3.01
N ARG A 52 -8.98 23.99 -1.93
CA ARG A 52 -9.72 23.18 -0.96
C ARG A 52 -10.93 23.90 -0.37
N THR A 53 -10.84 25.23 -0.20
CA THR A 53 -11.92 26.05 0.35
C THR A 53 -12.47 26.94 -0.74
N PRO A 54 -13.74 26.84 -1.13
CA PRO A 54 -14.30 27.50 -2.32
C PRO A 54 -14.17 29.02 -2.38
N TYR A 55 -14.02 29.67 -1.25
CA TYR A 55 -13.94 31.14 -1.18
C TYR A 55 -12.53 31.67 -0.91
N ARG A 56 -11.53 30.78 -0.90
CA ARG A 56 -10.13 31.13 -0.61
C ARG A 56 -9.25 30.67 -1.75
N LYS A 57 -8.68 31.62 -2.50
CA LYS A 57 -7.79 31.36 -3.64
C LYS A 57 -6.36 31.80 -3.36
N ASP A 58 -6.00 31.96 -2.11
CA ASP A 58 -4.77 32.62 -1.69
C ASP A 58 -3.60 31.67 -1.46
N GLN A 59 -3.86 30.36 -1.41
CA GLN A 59 -2.80 29.37 -1.17
C GLN A 59 -3.18 27.96 -1.61
N MET A 60 -2.17 27.18 -1.93
CA MET A 60 -2.30 25.77 -2.14
C MET A 60 -2.32 25.03 -0.80
N HIS A 61 -3.24 24.10 -0.68
CA HIS A 61 -3.37 23.25 0.48
C HIS A 61 -3.98 21.92 0.04
N HIS A 62 -3.40 20.77 0.41
CA HIS A 62 -3.87 19.44 -0.01
C HIS A 62 -4.00 19.33 -1.54
N TYR A 63 -2.91 19.38 -2.24
CA TYR A 63 -2.92 19.41 -3.71
C TYR A 63 -3.64 18.18 -4.31
N ASP A 64 -3.46 17.02 -3.70
CA ASP A 64 -4.01 15.76 -4.14
C ASP A 64 -5.53 15.62 -3.91
N MET A 65 -6.15 16.48 -3.13
CA MET A 65 -7.62 16.56 -3.03
C MET A 65 -8.28 17.00 -4.34
N ASN A 66 -7.54 17.64 -5.23
CA ASN A 66 -8.02 17.92 -6.59
C ASN A 66 -8.36 16.63 -7.35
N LEU A 67 -7.58 15.57 -7.15
CA LEU A 67 -7.81 14.26 -7.77
C LEU A 67 -9.16 13.68 -7.33
N CYS A 68 -9.46 13.73 -6.03
CA CYS A 68 -10.73 13.28 -5.48
C CYS A 68 -11.91 14.09 -6.03
N TYR A 69 -11.81 15.42 -6.05
CA TYR A 69 -12.84 16.29 -6.61
C TYR A 69 -13.16 15.95 -8.07
N ILE A 70 -12.14 15.76 -8.89
CA ILE A 70 -12.30 15.43 -10.31
C ILE A 70 -12.91 14.02 -10.48
N ASP A 71 -12.48 13.04 -9.69
CA ASP A 71 -13.03 11.68 -9.76
C ASP A 71 -14.53 11.67 -9.39
N GLU A 72 -14.92 12.36 -8.34
CA GLU A 72 -16.33 12.50 -7.94
C GLU A 72 -17.17 13.23 -8.99
N LEU A 73 -16.62 14.25 -9.65
CA LEU A 73 -17.27 14.92 -10.76
C LEU A 73 -17.51 13.97 -11.95
N LEU A 74 -16.53 13.15 -12.29
CA LEU A 74 -16.63 12.15 -13.34
C LEU A 74 -17.66 11.06 -13.01
N TRP A 75 -17.73 10.60 -11.76
CA TRP A 75 -18.80 9.71 -11.29
C TRP A 75 -20.18 10.36 -11.41
N HIS A 76 -20.30 11.64 -11.08
CA HIS A 76 -21.54 12.38 -11.23
C HIS A 76 -22.02 12.41 -12.70
N PHE A 77 -21.11 12.59 -13.65
CA PHE A 77 -21.44 12.52 -15.08
C PHE A 77 -21.94 11.13 -15.49
N ASN A 78 -21.31 10.07 -15.02
CA ASN A 78 -21.74 8.70 -15.29
C ASN A 78 -23.15 8.40 -14.73
N TRP A 79 -23.48 8.97 -13.56
CA TRP A 79 -24.81 8.81 -12.97
C TRP A 79 -25.90 9.62 -13.66
N THR A 80 -25.59 10.83 -14.12
CA THR A 80 -26.60 11.76 -14.62
C THR A 80 -26.77 11.74 -16.12
N GLY A 81 -25.73 11.45 -16.86
CA GLY A 81 -25.71 11.51 -18.32
C GLY A 81 -25.92 12.92 -18.88
N ASP A 82 -25.69 13.98 -18.08
CA ASP A 82 -26.00 15.35 -18.43
C ASP A 82 -24.87 15.99 -19.25
N LEU A 83 -24.98 15.94 -20.56
CA LEU A 83 -24.00 16.50 -21.50
C LEU A 83 -23.89 18.04 -21.42
N ASP A 84 -24.97 18.74 -21.04
CA ASP A 84 -24.89 20.20 -20.88
C ASP A 84 -24.06 20.57 -19.65
N TYR A 85 -24.18 19.78 -18.58
CA TYR A 85 -23.34 19.96 -17.41
C TYR A 85 -21.89 19.56 -17.68
N VAL A 86 -21.66 18.49 -18.48
CA VAL A 86 -20.32 18.15 -18.99
C VAL A 86 -19.69 19.32 -19.74
N ARG A 87 -20.40 19.94 -20.69
CA ARG A 87 -19.90 21.12 -21.44
C ARG A 87 -19.56 22.29 -20.52
N LYS A 88 -20.40 22.54 -19.50
CA LYS A 88 -20.17 23.58 -18.49
C LYS A 88 -18.86 23.35 -17.73
N MET A 89 -18.62 22.10 -17.31
CA MET A 89 -17.48 21.73 -16.46
C MET A 89 -16.23 21.35 -17.26
N TRP A 90 -16.34 21.22 -18.57
CA TRP A 90 -15.22 20.83 -19.44
C TRP A 90 -13.96 21.70 -19.29
N PRO A 91 -14.06 23.05 -19.23
CA PRO A 91 -12.88 23.89 -18.99
C PRO A 91 -12.22 23.64 -17.64
N VAL A 92 -13.00 23.29 -16.62
CA VAL A 92 -12.47 22.98 -15.28
C VAL A 92 -11.67 21.69 -15.30
N LEU A 93 -12.21 20.65 -15.93
CA LEU A 93 -11.56 19.35 -16.10
C LEU A 93 -10.25 19.49 -16.91
N THR A 94 -10.31 20.12 -18.07
CA THR A 94 -9.14 20.24 -18.96
C THR A 94 -8.02 21.08 -18.35
N SER A 95 -8.38 22.16 -17.65
CA SER A 95 -7.42 23.00 -16.94
C SER A 95 -6.75 22.24 -15.79
N HIS A 96 -7.50 21.42 -15.06
CA HIS A 96 -6.95 20.55 -14.03
C HIS A 96 -5.98 19.51 -14.62
N LEU A 97 -6.37 18.81 -15.69
CA LEU A 97 -5.50 17.81 -16.33
C LEU A 97 -4.19 18.43 -16.85
N ALA A 98 -4.26 19.63 -17.40
CA ALA A 98 -3.08 20.36 -17.83
C ALA A 98 -2.17 20.76 -16.64
N TRP A 99 -2.77 21.15 -15.53
CA TRP A 99 -2.06 21.47 -14.29
C TRP A 99 -1.39 20.25 -13.68
N GLU A 100 -2.08 19.11 -13.62
CA GLU A 100 -1.52 17.83 -13.16
C GLU A 100 -0.33 17.42 -14.02
N LYS A 101 -0.48 17.43 -15.34
CA LYS A 101 0.57 17.07 -16.27
C LYS A 101 1.82 17.93 -16.12
N LEU A 102 1.63 19.24 -16.00
CA LEU A 102 2.74 20.21 -15.90
C LEU A 102 3.52 20.04 -14.59
N ASN A 103 2.81 19.82 -13.48
CA ASN A 103 3.42 19.83 -12.15
C ASN A 103 3.90 18.46 -11.69
N TYR A 104 3.27 17.38 -12.14
CA TYR A 104 3.49 16.04 -11.59
C TYR A 104 3.95 14.99 -12.61
N ASP A 105 3.96 15.28 -13.90
CA ASP A 105 4.63 14.49 -14.93
C ASP A 105 5.42 15.40 -15.91
N PRO A 106 6.37 16.21 -15.39
CA PRO A 106 7.10 17.18 -16.19
C PRO A 106 8.07 16.55 -17.18
N ASP A 107 8.61 15.36 -16.89
CA ASP A 107 9.48 14.58 -17.76
C ASP A 107 8.71 13.74 -18.79
N ASN A 108 7.38 13.76 -18.70
CA ASN A 108 6.47 13.13 -19.64
C ASN A 108 6.66 11.62 -19.77
N ASP A 109 6.98 10.96 -18.66
CA ASP A 109 7.20 9.51 -18.63
C ASP A 109 5.92 8.69 -18.35
N GLY A 110 4.80 9.39 -18.05
CA GLY A 110 3.48 8.80 -17.82
C GLY A 110 3.23 8.39 -16.37
N LEU A 111 4.14 8.66 -15.45
CA LEU A 111 3.93 8.49 -14.02
C LEU A 111 3.86 9.84 -13.34
N TYR A 112 2.91 9.99 -12.43
CA TYR A 112 2.67 11.25 -11.74
C TYR A 112 3.41 11.26 -10.41
N ASP A 113 4.38 12.15 -10.31
CA ASP A 113 5.21 12.34 -9.12
C ASP A 113 4.40 12.98 -7.99
N ALA A 114 4.82 12.70 -6.77
CA ALA A 114 4.31 13.38 -5.60
C ALA A 114 5.41 13.54 -4.56
N TYR A 115 5.24 14.46 -3.62
CA TYR A 115 6.16 14.61 -2.50
C TYR A 115 5.46 14.84 -1.18
N CYS A 116 4.21 15.12 -1.19
CA CYS A 116 3.36 15.12 -0.02
C CYS A 116 1.94 14.84 -0.48
N CYS A 117 1.39 13.75 -0.06
CA CYS A 117 -0.01 13.43 -0.22
C CYS A 117 -0.70 13.57 1.12
N ILE A 118 -1.81 14.25 1.13
CA ILE A 118 -2.54 14.55 2.35
C ILE A 118 -3.90 13.88 2.32
N TRP A 119 -4.41 13.60 1.13
CA TRP A 119 -5.72 13.01 0.94
C TRP A 119 -5.85 11.62 1.57
N ALA A 120 -4.92 10.75 1.25
CA ALA A 120 -4.96 9.37 1.74
C ALA A 120 -4.53 9.29 3.22
N SER A 121 -3.62 10.14 3.64
CA SER A 121 -3.20 10.24 5.05
C SER A 121 -2.50 11.57 5.30
N ASP A 122 -2.79 12.17 6.44
CA ASP A 122 -2.27 13.50 6.82
C ASP A 122 -0.74 13.59 7.01
N ALA A 123 -0.01 12.53 6.82
CA ALA A 123 1.42 12.49 7.11
C ALA A 123 2.26 11.76 6.05
N LEU A 124 1.76 11.63 4.82
CA LEU A 124 2.51 10.99 3.76
C LEU A 124 3.53 11.93 3.14
N TYR A 125 4.78 11.52 3.17
CA TYR A 125 5.92 12.20 2.55
C TYR A 125 6.58 11.29 1.55
N TYR A 126 6.34 11.51 0.29
CA TYR A 126 7.07 10.81 -0.76
C TYR A 126 8.41 11.50 -1.02
N ASN A 127 9.31 10.75 -1.56
CA ASN A 127 10.64 11.21 -1.92
C ASN A 127 10.68 11.79 -3.34
N SER A 128 9.66 12.56 -3.69
CA SER A 128 9.50 13.13 -5.03
C SER A 128 9.61 12.08 -6.13
N GLY A 129 8.78 11.05 -6.04
CA GLY A 129 8.77 9.97 -7.00
C GLY A 129 7.39 9.68 -7.55
N ALA A 130 7.36 8.78 -8.51
CA ALA A 130 6.15 8.32 -9.17
C ALA A 130 5.24 7.57 -8.18
N VAL A 131 4.07 8.10 -7.90
CA VAL A 131 3.13 7.57 -6.92
C VAL A 131 1.99 6.83 -7.60
N THR A 132 1.69 5.62 -7.14
CA THR A 132 0.69 4.76 -7.78
C THR A 132 -0.70 5.36 -7.73
N HIS A 133 -1.19 5.84 -6.57
CA HIS A 133 -2.56 6.35 -6.49
C HIS A 133 -2.78 7.62 -7.32
N SER A 134 -1.81 8.55 -7.34
CA SER A 134 -1.90 9.76 -8.17
C SER A 134 -1.89 9.41 -9.66
N SER A 135 -1.05 8.47 -10.07
CA SER A 135 -1.01 7.97 -11.45
C SER A 135 -2.32 7.27 -11.84
N ALA A 136 -2.90 6.47 -10.95
CA ALA A 136 -4.17 5.78 -11.18
C ALA A 136 -5.34 6.76 -11.39
N TYR A 137 -5.44 7.80 -10.56
CA TYR A 137 -6.44 8.85 -10.74
C TYR A 137 -6.27 9.57 -12.07
N ASN A 138 -5.05 9.94 -12.43
CA ASN A 138 -4.77 10.61 -13.70
C ASN A 138 -5.07 9.71 -14.91
N TYR A 139 -4.82 8.39 -14.81
CA TYR A 139 -5.25 7.43 -15.82
C TYR A 139 -6.76 7.48 -16.03
N ARG A 140 -7.53 7.31 -14.94
CA ARG A 140 -9.00 7.32 -15.01
C ARG A 140 -9.54 8.63 -15.51
N ALA A 141 -9.01 9.77 -15.04
CA ALA A 141 -9.44 11.09 -15.45
C ALA A 141 -9.21 11.33 -16.94
N ASN A 142 -8.05 10.96 -17.48
CA ASN A 142 -7.77 11.08 -18.91
C ASN A 142 -8.62 10.12 -19.76
N LYS A 143 -8.80 8.86 -19.32
CA LYS A 143 -9.66 7.88 -19.99
C LYS A 143 -11.10 8.40 -20.12
N LEU A 144 -11.66 8.93 -19.04
CA LEU A 144 -13.01 9.47 -19.06
C LEU A 144 -13.09 10.81 -19.80
N ALA A 145 -12.06 11.66 -19.71
CA ALA A 145 -11.98 12.90 -20.49
C ALA A 145 -12.00 12.61 -22.01
N ALA A 146 -11.31 11.59 -22.47
CA ALA A 146 -11.36 11.16 -23.88
C ALA A 146 -12.80 10.81 -24.31
N MET A 147 -13.49 9.97 -23.53
CA MET A 147 -14.90 9.63 -23.80
C MET A 147 -15.82 10.86 -23.78
N LEU A 148 -15.62 11.77 -22.82
CA LEU A 148 -16.41 12.99 -22.73
C LEU A 148 -16.15 13.93 -23.91
N ALA A 149 -14.88 14.09 -24.34
CA ALA A 149 -14.50 14.87 -25.51
C ALA A 149 -15.28 14.44 -26.76
N GLU A 150 -15.28 13.13 -27.08
CA GLU A 150 -16.06 12.60 -28.20
C GLU A 150 -17.55 12.98 -28.12
N LYS A 151 -18.15 12.88 -26.93
CA LYS A 151 -19.57 13.15 -26.72
C LYS A 151 -19.95 14.61 -26.86
N ILE A 152 -19.05 15.54 -26.57
CA ILE A 152 -19.32 16.99 -26.67
C ILE A 152 -18.74 17.62 -27.94
N GLY A 153 -18.02 16.83 -28.76
CA GLY A 153 -17.45 17.26 -30.05
C GLY A 153 -16.08 17.92 -29.93
N GLU A 154 -15.32 17.61 -28.88
CA GLU A 154 -13.95 18.05 -28.66
C GLU A 154 -12.95 16.96 -29.11
N ASP A 155 -11.64 17.30 -29.18
CA ASP A 155 -10.59 16.35 -29.55
C ASP A 155 -10.27 15.40 -28.39
N ALA A 156 -10.56 14.11 -28.56
CA ALA A 156 -10.28 13.07 -27.59
C ALA A 156 -8.80 12.60 -27.57
N THR A 157 -8.11 12.79 -28.70
CA THR A 157 -6.78 12.22 -28.97
C THR A 157 -5.72 12.51 -27.88
N PRO A 158 -5.58 13.71 -27.32
CA PRO A 158 -4.57 13.97 -26.31
C PRO A 158 -4.82 13.17 -25.01
N TYR A 159 -6.09 13.01 -24.64
CA TYR A 159 -6.49 12.29 -23.41
C TYR A 159 -6.35 10.78 -23.56
N GLU A 160 -6.71 10.22 -24.72
CA GLU A 160 -6.48 8.80 -25.04
C GLU A 160 -5.00 8.45 -24.95
N LYS A 161 -4.15 9.22 -25.62
CA LYS A 161 -2.69 9.01 -25.61
C LYS A 161 -2.11 9.10 -24.22
N GLU A 162 -2.59 10.03 -23.41
CA GLU A 162 -2.13 10.18 -22.04
C GLU A 162 -2.58 9.00 -21.17
N ALA A 163 -3.84 8.59 -21.26
CA ALA A 163 -4.35 7.42 -20.54
C ALA A 163 -3.56 6.15 -20.89
N ASP A 164 -3.35 5.89 -22.18
CA ASP A 164 -2.58 4.71 -22.64
C ASP A 164 -1.14 4.74 -22.11
N LYS A 165 -0.50 5.92 -22.11
CA LYS A 165 0.84 6.11 -21.59
C LYS A 165 0.91 5.83 -20.10
N ILE A 166 -0.02 6.36 -19.32
CA ILE A 166 -0.07 6.16 -17.87
C ILE A 166 -0.26 4.68 -17.55
N LEU A 167 -1.26 4.03 -18.16
CA LEU A 167 -1.54 2.62 -17.92
C LEU A 167 -0.32 1.73 -18.23
N LYS A 168 0.34 2.01 -19.35
CA LYS A 168 1.56 1.31 -19.74
C LYS A 168 2.68 1.53 -18.71
N ALA A 169 2.93 2.77 -18.32
CA ALA A 169 3.98 3.11 -17.36
C ALA A 169 3.72 2.48 -15.98
N MET A 170 2.48 2.50 -15.50
CA MET A 170 2.10 1.86 -14.24
C MET A 170 2.34 0.34 -14.27
N ASN A 171 1.96 -0.33 -15.36
CA ASN A 171 2.16 -1.77 -15.48
C ASN A 171 3.63 -2.18 -15.66
N GLU A 172 4.43 -1.37 -16.33
CA GLU A 172 5.84 -1.67 -16.59
C GLU A 172 6.76 -1.30 -15.41
N ARG A 173 6.41 -0.25 -14.64
CA ARG A 173 7.32 0.32 -13.64
C ARG A 173 6.83 0.22 -12.20
N LEU A 174 5.52 0.26 -11.95
CA LEU A 174 4.98 0.22 -10.58
C LEU A 174 4.40 -1.14 -10.19
N TRP A 175 3.97 -1.95 -11.15
CA TRP A 175 3.50 -3.31 -10.87
C TRP A 175 4.65 -4.24 -10.50
N ILE A 176 4.68 -4.72 -9.25
CA ILE A 176 5.68 -5.68 -8.76
C ILE A 176 5.20 -7.08 -9.07
N LYS A 177 5.50 -7.53 -10.28
CA LYS A 177 4.99 -8.79 -10.83
C LYS A 177 5.22 -9.98 -9.90
N ASP A 178 6.37 -10.04 -9.25
CA ASP A 178 6.74 -11.16 -8.37
C ASP A 178 5.92 -11.17 -7.07
N LYS A 179 5.51 -10.01 -6.59
CA LYS A 179 4.71 -9.85 -5.38
C LYS A 179 3.20 -9.74 -5.62
N GLY A 180 2.79 -9.43 -6.85
CA GLY A 180 1.39 -9.35 -7.24
C GLY A 180 0.65 -8.12 -6.72
N HIS A 181 1.35 -6.99 -6.54
CA HIS A 181 0.73 -5.70 -6.21
C HIS A 181 1.53 -4.53 -6.77
N TRP A 182 0.96 -3.33 -6.73
CA TRP A 182 1.69 -2.10 -7.11
C TRP A 182 2.57 -1.63 -5.97
N ALA A 183 3.76 -1.12 -6.32
CA ALA A 183 4.60 -0.37 -5.40
C ALA A 183 3.84 0.85 -4.86
N GLU A 184 4.13 1.27 -3.65
CA GLU A 184 3.63 2.54 -3.13
C GLU A 184 4.05 3.70 -4.02
N PHE A 185 5.34 3.75 -4.34
CA PHE A 185 5.93 4.71 -5.27
C PHE A 185 7.28 4.20 -5.79
N GLN A 186 7.81 4.87 -6.82
CA GLN A 186 9.17 4.73 -7.30
C GLN A 186 9.96 6.01 -7.00
N ASP A 187 11.15 5.89 -6.40
CA ASP A 187 12.02 7.05 -6.16
C ASP A 187 12.34 7.77 -7.48
N PHE A 188 12.27 9.09 -7.49
CA PHE A 188 12.68 9.90 -8.63
C PHE A 188 14.20 9.91 -8.83
N MET A 189 14.95 9.94 -7.74
CA MET A 189 16.41 10.06 -7.71
C MET A 189 17.06 8.88 -6.99
N GLY A 190 18.39 8.90 -6.90
CA GLY A 190 19.18 7.82 -6.31
C GLY A 190 19.10 6.56 -7.16
N HIS A 191 18.86 5.43 -6.54
CA HIS A 191 18.72 4.15 -7.24
C HIS A 191 17.37 3.93 -7.92
N LYS A 192 16.46 4.91 -7.88
CA LYS A 192 15.10 4.81 -8.46
C LYS A 192 14.36 3.54 -8.03
N ARG A 193 14.44 3.22 -6.73
CA ARG A 193 13.89 1.99 -6.17
C ARG A 193 12.38 2.05 -6.09
N LEU A 194 11.77 0.88 -6.15
CA LEU A 194 10.37 0.68 -5.83
C LEU A 194 10.19 0.51 -4.31
N HIS A 195 9.22 1.21 -3.75
CA HIS A 195 8.78 1.02 -2.37
C HIS A 195 7.70 -0.04 -2.34
N GLU A 196 8.10 -1.26 -1.99
CA GLU A 196 7.30 -2.47 -2.16
C GLU A 196 6.26 -2.65 -1.04
N SER A 197 6.35 -1.90 0.04
CA SER A 197 5.35 -1.91 1.10
C SER A 197 4.28 -0.86 0.80
N ALA A 198 3.13 -1.29 0.31
CA ALA A 198 2.05 -0.41 -0.09
C ALA A 198 1.03 -0.19 1.05
N GLY A 199 0.47 1.03 1.11
CA GLY A 199 -0.71 1.31 1.92
C GLY A 199 -1.99 0.87 1.21
N LEU A 200 -3.12 0.85 1.96
CA LEU A 200 -4.43 0.50 1.39
C LEU A 200 -4.80 1.38 0.20
N TRP A 201 -4.49 2.69 0.27
CA TRP A 201 -4.79 3.65 -0.79
C TRP A 201 -4.14 3.30 -2.13
N THR A 202 -2.94 2.74 -2.12
CA THR A 202 -2.28 2.27 -3.34
C THR A 202 -3.06 1.14 -4.00
N ILE A 203 -3.55 0.21 -3.19
CA ILE A 203 -4.28 -0.98 -3.69
C ILE A 203 -5.66 -0.60 -4.22
N TYR A 204 -6.48 0.07 -3.40
CA TYR A 204 -7.85 0.34 -3.82
C TYR A 204 -7.94 1.38 -4.94
N HIS A 205 -7.07 2.40 -4.98
CA HIS A 205 -7.08 3.36 -6.08
C HIS A 205 -6.70 2.76 -7.41
N ALA A 206 -5.70 1.88 -7.45
CA ALA A 206 -5.34 1.19 -8.67
C ALA A 206 -6.49 0.32 -9.21
N ILE A 207 -7.20 -0.37 -8.32
CA ILE A 207 -8.34 -1.21 -8.71
C ILE A 207 -9.54 -0.34 -9.14
N ASP A 208 -9.90 0.66 -8.34
CA ASP A 208 -11.07 1.51 -8.56
C ASP A 208 -10.90 2.42 -9.79
N SER A 209 -9.67 2.80 -10.11
CA SER A 209 -9.34 3.53 -11.34
C SER A 209 -9.31 2.65 -12.60
N GLU A 210 -9.62 1.36 -12.48
CA GLU A 210 -9.65 0.40 -13.60
C GLU A 210 -8.26 0.17 -14.26
N THR A 211 -7.16 0.33 -13.50
CA THR A 211 -5.81 0.01 -13.99
C THR A 211 -5.50 -1.49 -13.88
N ALA A 212 -6.26 -2.21 -13.05
CA ALA A 212 -6.11 -3.63 -12.78
C ALA A 212 -6.91 -4.50 -13.76
N ASP A 213 -6.30 -5.54 -14.27
CA ASP A 213 -7.07 -6.67 -14.81
C ASP A 213 -7.65 -7.54 -13.65
N PRO A 214 -8.57 -8.48 -13.91
CA PRO A 214 -9.17 -9.31 -12.85
C PRO A 214 -8.16 -10.15 -12.04
N PHE A 215 -7.04 -10.53 -12.64
CA PHE A 215 -5.99 -11.31 -11.98
C PHE A 215 -5.12 -10.41 -11.10
N GLN A 216 -4.77 -9.23 -11.60
CA GLN A 216 -4.06 -8.21 -10.82
C GLN A 216 -4.90 -7.74 -9.63
N ALA A 217 -6.21 -7.50 -9.81
CA ALA A 217 -7.11 -7.11 -8.72
C ALA A 217 -7.18 -8.18 -7.62
N TYR A 218 -7.25 -9.46 -8.00
CA TYR A 218 -7.21 -10.55 -7.03
C TYR A 218 -5.87 -10.58 -6.28
N GLN A 219 -4.74 -10.53 -6.99
CA GLN A 219 -3.41 -10.57 -6.38
C GLN A 219 -3.18 -9.37 -5.45
N ALA A 220 -3.57 -8.18 -5.87
CA ALA A 220 -3.42 -6.96 -5.08
C ALA A 220 -4.28 -6.99 -3.78
N THR A 221 -5.51 -7.51 -3.86
CA THR A 221 -6.31 -7.74 -2.63
C THR A 221 -5.73 -8.86 -1.78
N ARG A 222 -5.06 -9.84 -2.37
CA ARG A 222 -4.33 -10.87 -1.60
C ARG A 222 -3.14 -10.29 -0.83
N TYR A 223 -2.45 -9.28 -1.37
CA TYR A 223 -1.44 -8.52 -0.62
C TYR A 223 -2.04 -7.89 0.64
N VAL A 224 -3.25 -7.35 0.57
CA VAL A 224 -3.93 -6.81 1.77
C VAL A 224 -4.12 -7.90 2.82
N ASP A 225 -4.59 -9.10 2.45
CA ASP A 225 -4.78 -10.21 3.38
C ASP A 225 -3.48 -10.63 4.10
N THR A 226 -2.34 -10.54 3.42
CA THR A 226 -1.09 -11.15 3.91
C THR A 226 -0.08 -10.17 4.49
N SER A 227 -0.25 -8.86 4.22
CA SER A 227 0.76 -7.86 4.53
C SER A 227 0.24 -6.68 5.36
N ILE A 228 -1.06 -6.42 5.35
CA ILE A 228 -1.66 -5.35 6.14
C ILE A 228 -2.19 -5.93 7.46
N PRO A 229 -1.98 -5.27 8.61
CA PRO A 229 -2.50 -5.75 9.90
C PRO A 229 -4.03 -5.80 9.92
N HIS A 230 -4.56 -6.96 10.28
CA HIS A 230 -5.97 -7.19 10.53
C HIS A 230 -6.29 -6.96 12.00
N ILE A 231 -7.28 -6.14 12.28
CA ILE A 231 -7.65 -5.72 13.63
C ILE A 231 -8.96 -6.37 14.00
N PRO A 232 -9.00 -7.30 14.98
CA PRO A 232 -10.20 -8.00 15.35
C PRO A 232 -11.27 -7.08 15.93
N VAL A 233 -12.52 -7.33 15.57
CA VAL A 233 -13.70 -6.67 16.12
C VAL A 233 -14.27 -7.55 17.24
N PHE A 234 -14.26 -7.05 18.46
CA PHE A 234 -14.67 -7.80 19.62
C PHE A 234 -16.06 -7.38 20.15
N ALA A 235 -16.99 -8.33 20.15
CA ALA A 235 -18.24 -8.22 20.88
C ALA A 235 -18.84 -9.58 21.19
N ASP A 236 -19.61 -9.68 22.27
CA ASP A 236 -20.36 -10.89 22.59
C ASP A 236 -21.50 -11.09 21.59
N GLY A 237 -21.71 -12.32 21.15
CA GLY A 237 -22.82 -12.68 20.28
C GLY A 237 -22.63 -12.41 18.80
N LEU A 238 -21.42 -12.13 18.36
CA LEU A 238 -21.10 -12.11 16.92
C LEU A 238 -21.21 -13.52 16.34
N ASP A 239 -21.71 -13.61 15.12
CA ASP A 239 -21.94 -14.87 14.40
C ASP A 239 -20.64 -15.46 13.82
N ARG A 240 -19.57 -14.69 13.77
CA ARG A 240 -18.21 -15.06 13.37
C ARG A 240 -17.20 -14.05 13.87
N ASP A 241 -15.92 -14.34 13.66
CA ASP A 241 -14.83 -13.39 13.85
C ASP A 241 -14.86 -12.37 12.70
N TYR A 242 -15.00 -11.09 13.06
CA TYR A 242 -14.93 -9.97 12.14
C TYR A 242 -13.65 -9.19 12.38
N GLU A 243 -13.20 -8.53 11.33
CA GLU A 243 -11.98 -7.72 11.34
C GLU A 243 -12.20 -6.40 10.64
N THR A 244 -11.41 -5.43 11.02
CA THR A 244 -11.12 -4.22 10.25
C THR A 244 -9.62 -4.18 9.94
N LEU A 245 -9.13 -3.16 9.24
CA LEU A 245 -7.75 -3.10 8.77
C LEU A 245 -7.04 -1.86 9.29
N SER A 246 -5.74 -1.99 9.55
CA SER A 246 -4.85 -0.83 9.57
C SER A 246 -4.65 -0.29 8.15
N THR A 247 -4.30 0.99 8.03
CA THR A 247 -4.01 1.59 6.71
C THR A 247 -2.71 1.10 6.11
N THR A 248 -1.73 0.78 6.94
CA THR A 248 -0.42 0.21 6.54
C THR A 248 0.13 -0.71 7.63
N ASN A 249 1.25 -1.36 7.34
CA ASN A 249 2.10 -2.07 8.31
C ASN A 249 3.34 -1.24 8.71
N TRP A 250 3.36 0.07 8.46
CA TRP A 250 4.54 0.92 8.68
C TRP A 250 4.72 1.29 10.14
N MET A 251 5.93 1.73 10.49
CA MET A 251 6.34 2.14 11.82
C MET A 251 7.16 3.44 11.71
N PRO A 252 7.15 4.32 12.69
CA PRO A 252 6.48 4.28 13.98
C PRO A 252 4.96 4.49 13.89
N TYR A 253 4.27 4.32 15.03
CA TYR A 253 2.89 4.71 15.16
C TYR A 253 2.69 6.19 14.83
N VAL A 254 1.95 6.45 13.78
CA VAL A 254 1.58 7.79 13.32
C VAL A 254 0.11 7.79 12.95
N TRP A 255 -0.67 8.56 13.61
CA TRP A 255 -2.13 8.71 13.52
C TRP A 255 -2.79 7.93 12.35
N SER A 256 -3.09 8.56 11.21
CA SER A 256 -3.79 7.90 10.10
C SER A 256 -2.89 7.07 9.17
N VAL A 257 -1.57 7.11 9.33
CA VAL A 257 -0.63 6.38 8.46
C VAL A 257 -0.67 4.88 8.71
N ASN A 258 -0.87 4.45 9.95
CA ASN A 258 -0.86 3.05 10.34
C ASN A 258 -1.89 2.75 11.44
N ASN A 259 -3.10 3.19 11.23
CA ASN A 259 -4.21 3.01 12.14
C ASN A 259 -5.48 2.67 11.36
N VAL A 260 -6.61 2.49 12.05
CA VAL A 260 -7.89 2.24 11.36
C VAL A 260 -8.51 3.55 10.91
N ALA A 261 -8.39 3.87 9.63
CA ALA A 261 -9.15 4.92 8.97
C ALA A 261 -10.30 4.27 8.20
N PHE A 262 -11.54 4.45 8.66
CA PHE A 262 -12.66 3.69 8.10
C PHE A 262 -12.97 4.04 6.65
N ALA A 263 -12.65 5.24 6.17
CA ALA A 263 -12.79 5.57 4.75
C ALA A 263 -11.89 4.67 3.88
N GLU A 264 -10.62 4.50 4.30
CA GLU A 264 -9.65 3.64 3.63
C GLU A 264 -10.11 2.17 3.65
N VAL A 265 -10.62 1.72 4.80
CA VAL A 265 -11.10 0.34 4.96
C VAL A 265 -12.34 0.08 4.10
N MET A 266 -13.29 1.03 4.04
CA MET A 266 -14.49 0.90 3.21
C MET A 266 -14.16 0.91 1.72
N HIS A 267 -13.21 1.73 1.28
CA HIS A 267 -12.74 1.72 -0.09
C HIS A 267 -11.99 0.43 -0.44
N THR A 268 -11.26 -0.12 0.53
CA THR A 268 -10.64 -1.46 0.38
C THR A 268 -11.71 -2.55 0.26
N ALA A 269 -12.79 -2.50 1.04
CA ALA A 269 -13.91 -3.42 0.88
C ALA A 269 -14.56 -3.32 -0.51
N LEU A 270 -14.68 -2.09 -1.06
CA LEU A 270 -15.12 -1.89 -2.45
C LEU A 270 -14.15 -2.57 -3.44
N ALA A 271 -12.85 -2.42 -3.24
CA ALA A 271 -11.85 -3.08 -4.09
C ALA A 271 -11.95 -4.61 -4.04
N PHE A 272 -12.26 -5.20 -2.89
CA PHE A 272 -12.53 -6.65 -2.77
C PHE A 272 -13.75 -7.06 -3.60
N PHE A 273 -14.85 -6.30 -3.55
CA PHE A 273 -16.01 -6.55 -4.41
C PHE A 273 -15.64 -6.44 -5.90
N GLN A 274 -14.89 -5.42 -6.28
CA GLN A 274 -14.43 -5.21 -7.66
C GLN A 274 -13.50 -6.34 -8.15
N ALA A 275 -12.69 -6.91 -7.24
CA ALA A 275 -11.86 -8.09 -7.50
C ALA A 275 -12.65 -9.41 -7.59
N GLY A 276 -13.97 -9.39 -7.37
CA GLY A 276 -14.83 -10.58 -7.38
C GLY A 276 -14.79 -11.38 -6.07
N ARG A 277 -14.27 -10.81 -5.00
CA ARG A 277 -14.15 -11.41 -3.66
C ARG A 277 -15.30 -10.95 -2.74
N GLY A 278 -16.54 -11.30 -3.11
CA GLY A 278 -17.75 -10.79 -2.48
C GLY A 278 -17.88 -11.14 -1.00
N ASP A 279 -17.56 -12.38 -0.59
CA ASP A 279 -17.62 -12.80 0.82
C ASP A 279 -16.60 -12.05 1.68
N ASP A 280 -15.37 -11.87 1.19
CA ASP A 280 -14.31 -11.13 1.89
C ASP A 280 -14.65 -9.64 1.99
N GLY A 281 -15.10 -9.03 0.88
CA GLY A 281 -15.56 -7.65 0.85
C GLY A 281 -16.70 -7.38 1.83
N PHE A 282 -17.65 -8.33 1.92
CA PHE A 282 -18.76 -8.21 2.87
C PHE A 282 -18.31 -8.36 4.33
N ASN A 283 -17.38 -9.28 4.62
CA ASN A 283 -16.84 -9.46 5.96
C ASN A 283 -16.13 -8.18 6.44
N LEU A 284 -15.32 -7.58 5.58
CA LEU A 284 -14.62 -6.34 5.89
C LEU A 284 -15.60 -5.16 6.06
N LEU A 285 -16.58 -5.03 5.17
CA LEU A 285 -17.64 -4.02 5.27
C LEU A 285 -18.43 -4.18 6.59
N LYS A 286 -18.90 -5.40 6.90
CA LYS A 286 -19.68 -5.66 8.10
C LYS A 286 -18.87 -5.46 9.38
N GLY A 287 -17.63 -5.95 9.41
CA GLY A 287 -16.71 -5.76 10.55
C GLY A 287 -16.47 -4.28 10.85
N SER A 288 -16.20 -3.50 9.82
CA SER A 288 -15.93 -2.06 9.96
C SER A 288 -17.19 -1.27 10.35
N VAL A 289 -18.37 -1.63 9.83
CA VAL A 289 -19.65 -1.02 10.26
C VAL A 289 -19.96 -1.37 11.72
N LEU A 290 -19.74 -2.62 12.12
CA LEU A 290 -19.93 -3.03 13.52
C LEU A 290 -19.02 -2.22 14.45
N ASP A 291 -17.74 -2.16 14.16
CA ASP A 291 -16.76 -1.46 15.00
C ASP A 291 -17.00 0.07 14.97
N GLY A 292 -17.15 0.65 13.78
CA GLY A 292 -17.28 2.09 13.61
C GLY A 292 -18.62 2.68 14.06
N MET A 293 -19.73 1.93 14.00
CA MET A 293 -21.07 2.45 14.27
C MET A 293 -21.74 1.87 15.52
N TYR A 294 -21.44 0.64 15.88
CA TYR A 294 -22.20 -0.07 16.92
C TYR A 294 -21.39 -0.40 18.17
N LEU A 295 -20.14 -0.80 18.03
CA LEU A 295 -19.31 -1.33 19.11
C LEU A 295 -18.30 -0.32 19.68
N GLY A 296 -18.09 0.80 19.01
CA GLY A 296 -17.19 1.87 19.47
C GLY A 296 -17.60 2.45 20.81
N LYS A 297 -16.75 3.27 21.43
CA LYS A 297 -16.98 3.91 22.76
C LYS A 297 -18.29 4.70 22.88
N SER A 298 -18.99 4.92 21.81
CA SER A 298 -20.29 5.58 21.80
C SER A 298 -21.28 4.80 20.96
N PRO A 299 -21.61 3.59 21.37
CA PRO A 299 -22.59 2.77 20.67
C PRO A 299 -23.96 3.46 20.63
N GLY A 300 -24.67 3.28 19.55
CA GLY A 300 -25.99 3.87 19.35
C GLY A 300 -25.97 5.36 18.95
N ASN A 301 -24.82 5.98 18.80
CA ASN A 301 -24.73 7.25 18.13
C ASN A 301 -24.66 7.01 16.62
N PHE A 302 -25.62 7.48 15.87
CA PHE A 302 -25.72 7.32 14.42
C PHE A 302 -24.64 8.09 13.63
N GLY A 303 -23.70 8.74 14.34
CA GLY A 303 -22.49 9.29 13.75
C GLY A 303 -21.50 8.18 13.47
N GLN A 304 -21.10 8.04 12.24
CA GLN A 304 -20.05 7.12 11.84
C GLN A 304 -18.71 7.61 12.38
N ILE A 305 -17.90 6.70 12.91
CA ILE A 305 -16.56 6.99 13.39
C ILE A 305 -15.61 7.01 12.19
N SER A 306 -14.83 8.06 12.02
CA SER A 306 -13.91 8.17 10.88
C SER A 306 -12.59 7.45 11.10
N LEU A 307 -12.11 7.46 12.34
CA LEU A 307 -10.86 6.83 12.73
C LEU A 307 -11.02 6.09 14.05
N TYR A 308 -10.48 4.91 14.14
CA TYR A 308 -10.29 4.16 15.37
C TYR A 308 -8.78 4.03 15.65
N ASP A 309 -8.35 4.64 16.76
CA ASP A 309 -7.01 4.45 17.26
C ASP A 309 -6.91 3.10 17.95
N ALA A 310 -6.36 2.11 17.26
CA ALA A 310 -6.29 0.75 17.73
C ALA A 310 -5.44 0.60 19.00
N VAL A 311 -4.45 1.47 19.20
CA VAL A 311 -3.56 1.47 20.37
C VAL A 311 -4.23 2.09 21.59
N ARG A 312 -4.82 3.28 21.41
CA ARG A 312 -5.50 4.01 22.48
C ARG A 312 -6.91 3.52 22.72
N ARG A 313 -7.48 2.78 21.77
CA ARG A 313 -8.89 2.40 21.72
C ARG A 313 -9.79 3.61 21.79
N GLU A 314 -9.40 4.66 21.10
CA GLU A 314 -10.13 5.90 20.97
C GLU A 314 -10.78 6.00 19.60
N THR A 315 -11.92 6.66 19.56
CA THR A 315 -12.70 6.85 18.33
C THR A 315 -12.85 8.32 18.07
N TYR A 316 -12.54 8.71 16.83
CA TYR A 316 -12.69 10.08 16.36
C TYR A 316 -13.94 10.17 15.51
N ARG A 317 -14.81 11.10 15.86
CA ARG A 317 -16.05 11.38 15.16
C ARG A 317 -15.93 12.67 14.38
N ASP A 318 -16.98 13.00 13.69
CA ASP A 318 -17.18 14.30 13.06
C ASP A 318 -16.42 14.50 11.74
N PHE A 319 -15.82 13.45 11.18
CA PHE A 319 -15.37 13.45 9.79
C PHE A 319 -16.46 12.79 8.92
N ALA A 320 -16.78 13.41 7.80
CA ALA A 320 -17.85 12.92 6.92
C ALA A 320 -17.34 12.07 5.74
N ASP A 321 -16.04 11.98 5.55
CA ASP A 321 -15.39 11.30 4.43
C ASP A 321 -15.82 9.84 4.27
N GLN A 322 -15.87 9.08 5.36
CA GLN A 322 -16.25 7.68 5.31
C GLN A 322 -17.74 7.44 5.00
N ILE A 323 -18.63 8.41 5.28
CA ILE A 323 -20.07 8.26 5.00
C ILE A 323 -20.30 8.09 3.50
N GLY A 324 -19.62 8.89 2.69
CA GLY A 324 -19.68 8.83 1.23
C GLY A 324 -19.18 7.50 0.70
N ILE A 325 -17.99 7.09 1.13
CA ILE A 325 -17.39 5.84 0.63
C ILE A 325 -18.12 4.59 1.16
N THR A 326 -18.67 4.60 2.37
CA THR A 326 -19.51 3.49 2.86
C THR A 326 -20.75 3.33 2.00
N SER A 327 -21.42 4.45 1.68
CA SER A 327 -22.58 4.46 0.77
C SER A 327 -22.19 3.94 -0.62
N ARG A 328 -21.04 4.35 -1.13
CA ARG A 328 -20.50 3.87 -2.40
C ARG A 328 -20.19 2.38 -2.36
N THR A 329 -19.56 1.88 -1.29
CA THR A 329 -19.25 0.46 -1.10
C THR A 329 -20.51 -0.40 -1.04
N LEU A 330 -21.56 0.09 -0.38
CA LEU A 330 -22.87 -0.58 -0.40
C LEU A 330 -23.46 -0.61 -1.81
N ILE A 331 -23.54 0.54 -2.49
CA ILE A 331 -24.22 0.66 -3.79
C ILE A 331 -23.41 -0.02 -4.90
N GLN A 332 -22.13 0.31 -5.06
CA GLN A 332 -21.30 -0.16 -6.16
C GLN A 332 -20.62 -1.50 -5.85
N GLY A 333 -20.33 -1.80 -4.60
CA GLY A 333 -19.71 -3.07 -4.17
C GLY A 333 -20.76 -4.13 -3.86
N LEU A 334 -21.46 -4.02 -2.73
CA LEU A 334 -22.37 -5.07 -2.27
C LEU A 334 -23.56 -5.25 -3.22
N TYR A 335 -24.24 -4.16 -3.63
CA TYR A 335 -25.34 -4.23 -4.61
C TYR A 335 -24.84 -4.19 -6.07
N GLY A 336 -23.64 -3.78 -6.31
CA GLY A 336 -22.97 -3.84 -7.61
C GLY A 336 -23.54 -2.89 -8.68
N VAL A 337 -24.16 -1.79 -8.29
CA VAL A 337 -24.83 -0.85 -9.21
C VAL A 337 -23.82 0.16 -9.77
N SER A 338 -23.58 0.10 -11.08
CA SER A 338 -22.66 0.99 -11.79
C SER A 338 -23.32 1.53 -13.05
N PRO A 339 -23.95 2.73 -13.00
CA PRO A 339 -24.52 3.35 -14.18
C PRO A 339 -23.45 4.06 -15.03
N ASP A 340 -23.65 3.98 -16.34
CA ASP A 340 -22.99 4.78 -17.36
C ASP A 340 -24.08 5.42 -18.22
N ALA A 341 -24.77 6.39 -17.63
CA ALA A 341 -25.87 7.07 -18.28
C ALA A 341 -25.44 7.86 -19.51
N LEU A 342 -24.15 8.27 -19.58
CA LEU A 342 -23.56 8.90 -20.76
C LEU A 342 -23.60 7.96 -21.98
N ASN A 343 -23.49 6.67 -21.78
CA ASN A 343 -23.56 5.64 -22.83
C ASN A 343 -24.89 4.87 -22.83
N GLY A 344 -25.85 5.28 -22.01
CA GLY A 344 -27.16 4.61 -21.91
C GLY A 344 -27.08 3.20 -21.32
N LYS A 345 -26.10 2.92 -20.46
CA LYS A 345 -25.80 1.59 -19.90
C LYS A 345 -25.94 1.59 -18.38
N LEU A 346 -26.33 0.45 -17.84
CA LEU A 346 -26.35 0.15 -16.42
C LEU A 346 -25.76 -1.25 -16.21
N VAL A 347 -24.71 -1.38 -15.41
CA VAL A 347 -24.22 -2.68 -14.97
C VAL A 347 -24.70 -2.92 -13.54
N ILE A 348 -25.22 -4.11 -13.28
CA ILE A 348 -25.50 -4.62 -11.93
C ILE A 348 -24.68 -5.90 -11.76
N ARG A 349 -23.65 -5.84 -10.89
CA ARG A 349 -22.79 -6.96 -10.53
C ARG A 349 -22.74 -7.12 -9.01
N PRO A 350 -23.77 -7.79 -8.42
CA PRO A 350 -23.86 -7.94 -6.98
C PRO A 350 -22.65 -8.65 -6.38
N GLY A 351 -22.09 -8.09 -5.31
CA GLY A 351 -21.09 -8.72 -4.45
C GLY A 351 -21.70 -9.48 -3.27
N PHE A 352 -22.93 -9.96 -3.39
CA PHE A 352 -23.60 -10.66 -2.28
C PHE A 352 -22.83 -11.90 -1.85
N PRO A 353 -22.73 -12.14 -0.52
CA PRO A 353 -22.30 -13.43 -0.02
C PRO A 353 -23.04 -14.58 -0.67
N MET A 354 -22.34 -15.64 -1.04
CA MET A 354 -22.94 -16.77 -1.76
C MET A 354 -24.09 -17.44 -0.99
N ALA A 355 -24.08 -17.33 0.33
CA ALA A 355 -25.11 -17.89 1.21
C ALA A 355 -26.41 -17.06 1.26
N TRP A 356 -26.44 -15.85 0.68
CA TRP A 356 -27.62 -15.01 0.72
C TRP A 356 -28.70 -15.52 -0.25
N ASP A 357 -29.94 -15.51 0.23
CA ASP A 357 -31.13 -15.87 -0.54
C ASP A 357 -32.00 -14.67 -0.89
N LYS A 358 -31.74 -13.49 -0.31
CA LYS A 358 -32.48 -12.25 -0.56
C LYS A 358 -31.64 -11.03 -0.28
N ALA A 359 -31.88 -9.98 -1.04
CA ALA A 359 -31.38 -8.63 -0.80
C ALA A 359 -32.27 -7.61 -1.49
N SER A 360 -32.41 -6.41 -0.93
CA SER A 360 -33.16 -5.34 -1.59
C SER A 360 -32.58 -3.98 -1.27
N MET A 361 -32.65 -3.07 -2.23
CA MET A 361 -32.33 -1.66 -2.05
C MET A 361 -33.31 -0.78 -2.82
N SER A 362 -33.49 0.44 -2.33
CA SER A 362 -34.22 1.48 -3.05
C SER A 362 -33.56 2.82 -2.83
N MET A 363 -33.21 3.46 -3.92
CA MET A 363 -32.64 4.81 -3.95
C MET A 363 -33.38 5.68 -4.96
N ALA A 364 -32.97 6.93 -5.14
CA ALA A 364 -33.67 7.86 -6.03
C ALA A 364 -33.78 7.32 -7.47
N ASP A 365 -32.70 6.78 -8.01
CA ASP A 365 -32.60 6.41 -9.43
C ASP A 365 -32.90 4.94 -9.71
N LEU A 366 -32.92 4.09 -8.69
CA LEU A 366 -33.06 2.64 -8.84
C LEU A 366 -33.71 1.98 -7.62
N ALA A 367 -34.59 1.00 -7.87
CA ALA A 367 -34.95 -0.01 -6.89
C ALA A 367 -34.58 -1.40 -7.46
N TYR A 368 -34.05 -2.25 -6.59
CA TYR A 368 -33.53 -3.54 -6.97
C TYR A 368 -33.75 -4.55 -5.85
N GLU A 369 -34.27 -5.73 -6.21
CA GLU A 369 -34.55 -6.83 -5.31
C GLU A 369 -33.99 -8.12 -5.89
N PHE A 370 -33.30 -8.88 -5.08
CA PHE A 370 -32.84 -10.24 -5.35
C PHE A 370 -33.55 -11.22 -4.43
N LEU A 371 -34.01 -12.33 -4.98
CA LEU A 371 -34.64 -13.41 -4.24
C LEU A 371 -34.26 -14.76 -4.85
N ARG A 372 -33.72 -15.67 -4.03
CA ARG A 372 -33.45 -17.07 -4.37
C ARG A 372 -34.52 -17.97 -3.77
N LYS A 373 -35.19 -18.76 -4.61
CA LYS A 373 -36.18 -19.78 -4.21
C LYS A 373 -35.76 -21.14 -4.78
N GLY A 374 -35.15 -21.97 -3.95
CA GLY A 374 -34.57 -23.23 -4.40
C GLY A 374 -33.53 -22.99 -5.48
N ASP A 375 -33.77 -23.54 -6.66
CA ASP A 375 -32.87 -23.45 -7.82
C ASP A 375 -33.23 -22.28 -8.77
N VAL A 376 -33.92 -21.26 -8.29
CA VAL A 376 -34.33 -20.12 -9.11
C VAL A 376 -33.92 -18.83 -8.43
N ASP A 377 -33.16 -18.02 -9.14
CA ASP A 377 -32.82 -16.65 -8.78
C ASP A 377 -33.70 -15.68 -9.57
N ILE A 378 -34.27 -14.73 -8.85
CA ILE A 378 -35.14 -13.68 -9.40
C ILE A 378 -34.54 -12.31 -9.04
N TYR A 379 -34.37 -11.48 -10.05
CA TYR A 379 -33.90 -10.10 -9.91
C TYR A 379 -34.97 -9.15 -10.45
N ASN A 380 -35.54 -8.32 -9.58
CA ASN A 380 -36.49 -7.28 -9.95
C ASN A 380 -35.80 -5.93 -9.94
N VAL A 381 -35.68 -5.28 -11.08
CA VAL A 381 -35.04 -3.98 -11.22
C VAL A 381 -36.03 -2.95 -11.72
N THR A 382 -36.17 -1.83 -11.01
CA THR A 382 -36.97 -0.68 -11.41
C THR A 382 -36.08 0.54 -11.55
N GLN A 383 -35.91 1.02 -12.77
CA GLN A 383 -35.10 2.21 -13.09
C GLN A 383 -35.96 3.48 -13.00
N ARG A 384 -35.34 4.54 -12.49
CA ARG A 384 -35.92 5.89 -12.37
C ARG A 384 -34.98 6.96 -12.94
N PHE A 385 -33.99 6.55 -13.74
CA PHE A 385 -33.16 7.49 -14.51
C PHE A 385 -34.03 8.30 -15.47
N LYS A 386 -33.53 9.46 -15.89
CA LYS A 386 -34.25 10.34 -16.84
C LYS A 386 -34.70 9.57 -18.09
N GLU A 387 -33.80 8.71 -18.61
CA GLU A 387 -34.11 7.74 -19.64
C GLU A 387 -33.71 6.35 -19.14
N PRO A 388 -34.47 5.29 -19.43
CA PRO A 388 -34.09 3.93 -19.05
C PRO A 388 -32.76 3.54 -19.71
N LEU A 389 -31.88 2.90 -18.94
CA LEU A 389 -30.60 2.42 -19.39
C LEU A 389 -30.67 0.95 -19.80
N ALA A 390 -29.90 0.54 -20.80
CA ALA A 390 -29.71 -0.86 -21.14
C ALA A 390 -28.97 -1.58 -20.01
N LEU A 391 -29.61 -2.58 -19.38
CA LEU A 391 -29.06 -3.27 -18.21
C LEU A 391 -28.21 -4.47 -18.63
N THR A 392 -27.04 -4.58 -18.05
CA THR A 392 -26.24 -5.81 -18.03
C THR A 392 -26.21 -6.34 -16.61
N LEU A 393 -26.88 -7.46 -16.36
CA LEU A 393 -26.82 -8.17 -15.09
C LEU A 393 -25.67 -9.19 -15.15
N GLN A 394 -24.72 -9.10 -14.19
CA GLN A 394 -23.60 -10.00 -14.03
C GLN A 394 -23.69 -10.69 -12.67
N VAL A 395 -23.86 -12.01 -12.63
CA VAL A 395 -24.05 -12.74 -11.39
C VAL A 395 -23.15 -13.96 -11.30
N ASN A 396 -22.66 -14.24 -10.11
CA ASN A 396 -21.90 -15.45 -9.85
C ASN A 396 -22.82 -16.68 -10.01
N ALA A 397 -22.36 -17.65 -10.77
CA ALA A 397 -23.08 -18.93 -10.89
C ALA A 397 -23.05 -19.69 -9.56
N VAL A 398 -24.15 -20.34 -9.22
CA VAL A 398 -24.26 -21.18 -8.03
C VAL A 398 -24.25 -22.67 -8.34
N LYS A 399 -24.57 -23.03 -9.60
CA LYS A 399 -24.52 -24.42 -10.12
C LYS A 399 -23.82 -24.47 -11.46
N ASP A 400 -23.42 -25.67 -11.82
CA ASP A 400 -22.62 -25.95 -13.02
C ASP A 400 -23.41 -25.95 -14.33
N LYS A 401 -24.73 -25.68 -14.26
CA LYS A 401 -25.60 -25.61 -15.44
C LYS A 401 -26.76 -24.64 -15.22
N ILE A 402 -27.18 -23.99 -16.30
CA ILE A 402 -28.41 -23.20 -16.38
C ILE A 402 -29.43 -23.90 -17.28
N ARG A 403 -30.64 -24.12 -16.75
CA ARG A 403 -31.75 -24.66 -17.51
C ARG A 403 -32.38 -23.61 -18.42
N LEU A 404 -32.59 -22.40 -17.89
CA LEU A 404 -33.29 -21.33 -18.59
C LEU A 404 -32.99 -19.98 -17.96
N VAL A 405 -32.86 -18.94 -18.80
CA VAL A 405 -32.88 -17.53 -18.37
C VAL A 405 -34.05 -16.83 -19.05
N LYS A 406 -34.83 -16.08 -18.28
CA LYS A 406 -35.94 -15.26 -18.81
C LYS A 406 -35.74 -13.80 -18.41
N VAL A 407 -36.20 -12.90 -19.27
CA VAL A 407 -36.40 -11.48 -19.01
C VAL A 407 -37.83 -11.12 -19.32
N ASN A 408 -38.55 -10.60 -18.32
CA ASN A 408 -39.97 -10.28 -18.42
C ASN A 408 -40.80 -11.46 -19.01
N GLY A 409 -40.55 -12.67 -18.49
CA GLY A 409 -41.21 -13.92 -18.90
C GLY A 409 -40.75 -14.53 -20.21
N LYS A 410 -39.88 -13.85 -20.98
CA LYS A 410 -39.39 -14.34 -22.28
C LYS A 410 -37.99 -14.93 -22.13
N ALA A 411 -37.77 -16.12 -22.72
CA ALA A 411 -36.45 -16.75 -22.77
C ALA A 411 -35.45 -15.87 -23.53
N VAL A 412 -34.24 -15.72 -22.95
CA VAL A 412 -33.16 -14.94 -23.53
C VAL A 412 -31.84 -15.74 -23.53
N LYS A 413 -30.90 -15.31 -24.37
CA LYS A 413 -29.54 -15.84 -24.40
C LYS A 413 -28.74 -15.20 -23.26
N TRP A 414 -27.79 -15.93 -22.73
CA TRP A 414 -26.82 -15.51 -21.76
C TRP A 414 -25.42 -15.94 -22.18
N LYS A 415 -24.39 -15.39 -21.55
CA LYS A 415 -22.99 -15.79 -21.76
C LYS A 415 -22.24 -15.83 -20.43
N THR A 416 -21.08 -16.45 -20.42
CA THR A 416 -20.10 -16.36 -19.31
C THR A 416 -19.04 -15.31 -19.63
N GLU A 417 -18.50 -14.71 -18.61
CA GLU A 417 -17.34 -13.82 -18.72
C GLU A 417 -16.05 -14.65 -18.73
N GLU A 418 -15.23 -14.50 -19.75
CA GLU A 418 -14.02 -15.32 -19.94
C GLU A 418 -12.93 -15.10 -18.89
N ALA A 419 -12.84 -13.88 -18.36
CA ALA A 419 -11.88 -13.51 -17.32
C ALA A 419 -12.45 -13.65 -15.89
N ALA A 420 -13.62 -14.32 -15.73
CA ALA A 420 -14.21 -14.54 -14.43
C ALA A 420 -13.26 -15.32 -13.52
N ASN A 421 -13.01 -14.77 -12.33
CA ASN A 421 -12.10 -15.30 -11.33
C ASN A 421 -12.83 -15.61 -10.03
N GLY A 422 -12.54 -16.76 -9.44
CA GLY A 422 -13.22 -17.28 -8.25
C GLY A 422 -14.50 -18.06 -8.57
N TYR A 423 -15.44 -17.45 -9.26
CA TYR A 423 -16.70 -18.06 -9.72
C TYR A 423 -16.97 -17.76 -11.19
N PRO A 424 -17.71 -18.63 -11.91
CA PRO A 424 -18.19 -18.29 -13.26
C PRO A 424 -19.15 -17.10 -13.17
N LEU A 425 -18.95 -16.09 -14.01
CA LEU A 425 -19.78 -14.90 -14.04
C LEU A 425 -20.75 -14.99 -15.22
N ILE A 426 -22.03 -15.05 -14.91
CA ILE A 426 -23.12 -15.13 -15.91
C ILE A 426 -23.53 -13.71 -16.28
N VAL A 427 -23.59 -13.45 -17.59
CA VAL A 427 -23.94 -12.13 -18.14
C VAL A 427 -25.27 -12.23 -18.89
N VAL A 428 -26.24 -11.45 -18.45
CA VAL A 428 -27.58 -11.33 -19.05
C VAL A 428 -27.79 -9.90 -19.51
N SER A 429 -28.05 -9.71 -20.80
CA SER A 429 -28.36 -8.40 -21.39
C SER A 429 -29.87 -8.17 -21.41
N VAL A 430 -30.29 -7.01 -20.92
CA VAL A 430 -31.67 -6.56 -20.83
C VAL A 430 -31.79 -5.24 -21.61
N PRO A 431 -32.76 -5.09 -22.52
CA PRO A 431 -32.94 -3.82 -23.23
C PRO A 431 -33.30 -2.68 -22.27
N ALA A 432 -33.17 -1.44 -22.73
CA ALA A 432 -33.53 -0.26 -21.97
C ALA A 432 -35.05 -0.24 -21.65
N VAL A 433 -35.39 -0.60 -20.42
CA VAL A 433 -36.77 -0.67 -19.92
C VAL A 433 -36.82 -0.15 -18.48
N THR A 434 -37.94 0.47 -18.10
CA THR A 434 -38.15 0.98 -16.74
C THR A 434 -38.19 -0.13 -15.70
N LYS A 435 -38.75 -1.30 -16.06
CA LYS A 435 -38.88 -2.46 -15.18
C LYS A 435 -38.40 -3.72 -15.87
N ALA A 436 -37.55 -4.47 -15.18
CA ALA A 436 -37.06 -5.76 -15.63
C ALA A 436 -37.20 -6.78 -14.50
N GLU A 437 -37.80 -7.94 -14.82
CA GLU A 437 -37.75 -9.16 -14.02
C GLU A 437 -36.82 -10.12 -14.74
N ILE A 438 -35.73 -10.51 -14.11
CA ILE A 438 -34.76 -11.49 -14.64
C ILE A 438 -34.87 -12.76 -13.79
N GLU A 439 -35.17 -13.88 -14.42
CA GLU A 439 -35.25 -15.20 -13.78
C GLU A 439 -34.15 -16.10 -14.32
N ILE A 440 -33.32 -16.66 -13.43
CA ILE A 440 -32.27 -17.63 -13.76
C ILE A 440 -32.62 -18.95 -13.09
N GLN A 441 -32.86 -19.99 -13.88
CA GLN A 441 -33.17 -21.33 -13.39
C GLN A 441 -31.89 -22.19 -13.45
N TRP A 442 -31.37 -22.53 -12.29
CA TRP A 442 -30.17 -23.34 -12.12
C TRP A 442 -30.47 -24.84 -12.23
N GLU A 443 -29.51 -25.62 -12.71
CA GLU A 443 -29.57 -27.07 -12.83
C GLU A 443 -28.17 -27.65 -12.56
N GLY A 444 -28.10 -28.95 -12.27
CA GLY A 444 -26.83 -29.64 -12.05
C GLY A 444 -26.31 -29.55 -10.62
N ASN A 445 -24.99 -29.59 -10.48
CA ASN A 445 -24.31 -29.66 -9.19
C ASN A 445 -23.86 -28.29 -8.70
N VAL A 446 -23.70 -28.14 -7.39
CA VAL A 446 -23.06 -26.96 -6.78
C VAL A 446 -21.62 -26.89 -7.28
N LEU A 447 -21.16 -25.67 -7.53
CA LEU A 447 -19.79 -25.41 -7.97
C LEU A 447 -18.80 -25.73 -6.83
N GLN A 448 -17.67 -26.27 -7.20
CA GLN A 448 -16.61 -26.66 -6.26
C GLN A 448 -15.36 -25.84 -6.47
N GLN A 449 -14.70 -25.52 -5.38
CA GLN A 449 -13.38 -24.88 -5.40
C GLN A 449 -12.28 -25.95 -5.46
N ILE A 450 -11.20 -25.69 -6.18
CA ILE A 450 -10.06 -26.58 -6.34
C ILE A 450 -9.05 -26.48 -5.20
N ALA A 451 -9.02 -25.34 -4.51
CA ALA A 451 -8.23 -25.11 -3.30
C ALA A 451 -9.01 -24.18 -2.38
N ASN A 452 -9.22 -24.58 -1.13
CA ASN A 452 -9.88 -23.76 -0.13
C ASN A 452 -8.86 -23.02 0.76
N ASP A 453 -7.68 -23.62 0.91
CA ASP A 453 -6.61 -23.10 1.78
C ASP A 453 -5.36 -22.79 0.94
N GLU A 454 -4.48 -21.96 1.51
CA GLU A 454 -3.17 -21.69 0.94
C GLU A 454 -2.26 -22.92 1.04
N ILE A 455 -1.64 -23.29 -0.07
CA ILE A 455 -0.69 -24.40 -0.13
C ILE A 455 0.63 -23.95 0.49
N VAL A 456 1.04 -24.56 1.59
CA VAL A 456 2.34 -24.31 2.21
C VAL A 456 3.37 -25.28 1.65
N THR A 457 4.47 -24.74 1.13
CA THR A 457 5.56 -25.53 0.55
C THR A 457 6.92 -24.87 0.83
N THR A 458 8.00 -25.45 0.32
CA THR A 458 9.38 -24.95 0.46
C THR A 458 9.96 -24.58 -0.90
N LEU A 459 11.15 -23.98 -0.91
CA LEU A 459 11.92 -23.76 -2.14
C LEU A 459 12.09 -25.11 -2.88
N GLU A 460 11.83 -25.09 -4.19
CA GLU A 460 11.83 -26.29 -5.04
C GLU A 460 10.89 -27.40 -4.54
N GLY A 461 10.05 -27.10 -3.53
CA GLY A 461 9.05 -28.00 -3.01
C GLY A 461 7.93 -28.27 -4.01
N GLN A 462 7.14 -29.31 -3.72
CA GLN A 462 6.09 -29.79 -4.62
C GLN A 462 4.79 -29.03 -4.40
N VAL A 463 4.12 -28.68 -5.50
CA VAL A 463 2.73 -28.21 -5.55
C VAL A 463 1.92 -29.23 -6.34
N ASP A 464 1.01 -29.90 -5.66
CA ASP A 464 0.11 -30.91 -6.24
C ASP A 464 -1.34 -30.49 -6.04
N LEU A 465 -2.09 -30.39 -7.12
CA LEU A 465 -3.53 -30.17 -7.11
C LEU A 465 -4.21 -31.34 -7.83
N ASN A 466 -5.24 -31.89 -7.20
CA ASN A 466 -6.11 -32.88 -7.81
C ASN A 466 -7.48 -32.23 -8.07
N ALA A 467 -8.00 -32.39 -9.25
CA ALA A 467 -9.33 -31.89 -9.57
C ALA A 467 -10.39 -32.65 -8.73
N PRO A 468 -11.28 -31.94 -8.03
CA PRO A 468 -12.45 -32.56 -7.43
C PRO A 468 -13.29 -33.29 -8.45
N GLN A 469 -14.12 -34.24 -7.99
CA GLN A 469 -14.99 -35.01 -8.89
C GLN A 469 -15.92 -34.08 -9.70
N GLY A 470 -15.92 -34.23 -11.02
CA GLY A 470 -16.73 -33.41 -11.93
C GLY A 470 -16.02 -32.13 -12.41
N ILE A 471 -14.84 -31.80 -11.88
CA ILE A 471 -14.03 -30.69 -12.39
C ILE A 471 -12.95 -31.21 -13.32
N SER A 472 -12.68 -30.41 -14.36
CA SER A 472 -11.55 -30.62 -15.26
C SER A 472 -10.67 -29.38 -15.30
N PHE A 473 -9.37 -29.59 -15.20
CA PHE A 473 -8.36 -28.54 -15.43
C PHE A 473 -8.11 -28.38 -16.93
N LEU A 474 -8.10 -27.15 -17.40
CA LEU A 474 -7.94 -26.84 -18.83
C LEU A 474 -6.59 -26.16 -19.12
N LYS A 475 -6.21 -25.15 -18.36
CA LYS A 475 -4.94 -24.41 -18.50
C LYS A 475 -4.55 -23.71 -17.20
N VAL A 476 -3.29 -23.29 -17.12
CA VAL A 476 -2.74 -22.55 -15.98
C VAL A 476 -2.26 -21.18 -16.46
N TYR A 477 -2.59 -20.15 -15.69
CA TYR A 477 -2.03 -18.82 -15.80
C TYR A 477 -1.24 -18.51 -14.51
N ASP A 478 0.06 -18.36 -14.65
CA ASP A 478 1.00 -18.16 -13.54
C ASP A 478 1.79 -16.85 -13.78
N PRO A 479 1.18 -15.70 -13.47
CA PRO A 479 1.79 -14.41 -13.72
C PRO A 479 3.02 -14.15 -12.84
N GLN A 480 3.09 -14.75 -11.65
CA GLN A 480 4.22 -14.62 -10.72
C GLN A 480 5.33 -15.64 -10.98
N ASN A 481 5.16 -16.52 -11.96
CA ASN A 481 6.13 -17.54 -12.31
C ASN A 481 6.54 -18.43 -11.12
N VAL A 482 5.55 -18.86 -10.35
CA VAL A 482 5.72 -19.70 -9.15
C VAL A 482 6.11 -21.12 -9.53
N LEU A 483 5.50 -21.65 -10.60
CA LEU A 483 5.60 -23.03 -11.01
C LEU A 483 6.70 -23.24 -12.07
N VAL A 484 7.53 -24.25 -11.87
CA VAL A 484 8.51 -24.71 -12.88
C VAL A 484 7.80 -25.26 -14.11
N THR A 485 6.74 -26.04 -13.91
CA THR A 485 5.94 -26.65 -14.97
C THR A 485 4.50 -26.16 -14.91
N LYS A 486 4.05 -25.56 -16.01
CA LYS A 486 2.67 -25.06 -16.16
C LYS A 486 1.77 -26.03 -16.96
N LYS A 487 2.24 -27.28 -17.15
CA LYS A 487 1.46 -28.31 -17.82
C LYS A 487 0.45 -28.91 -16.85
N VAL A 488 -0.77 -29.00 -17.27
CA VAL A 488 -1.89 -29.57 -16.55
C VAL A 488 -2.54 -30.66 -17.38
N ASN A 489 -2.96 -31.75 -16.75
CA ASN A 489 -3.91 -32.67 -17.34
C ASN A 489 -5.31 -32.43 -16.75
N THR A 490 -6.33 -33.10 -17.27
CA THR A 490 -7.73 -32.86 -16.88
C THR A 490 -8.03 -33.07 -15.40
N THR A 491 -7.20 -33.80 -14.70
CA THR A 491 -7.45 -34.20 -13.30
C THR A 491 -6.34 -33.82 -12.33
N LYS A 492 -5.19 -33.39 -12.84
CA LYS A 492 -4.04 -33.11 -11.96
C LYS A 492 -3.14 -32.00 -12.52
N LEU A 493 -2.69 -31.12 -11.63
CA LEU A 493 -1.52 -30.25 -11.78
C LEU A 493 -0.46 -30.72 -10.77
N SER A 494 0.77 -30.92 -11.25
CA SER A 494 1.90 -31.27 -10.41
C SER A 494 3.13 -30.50 -10.88
N SER A 495 3.74 -29.72 -10.00
CA SER A 495 4.90 -28.91 -10.32
C SER A 495 5.78 -28.66 -9.10
N LYS A 496 7.06 -28.44 -9.33
CA LYS A 496 7.91 -27.81 -8.31
C LYS A 496 7.74 -26.30 -8.30
N VAL A 497 8.00 -25.69 -7.16
CA VAL A 497 8.16 -24.24 -7.04
C VAL A 497 9.50 -23.82 -7.61
N ASN A 498 9.56 -22.66 -8.28
CA ASN A 498 10.80 -22.09 -8.74
C ASN A 498 11.73 -21.73 -7.56
N LYS A 499 13.03 -21.93 -7.77
CA LYS A 499 14.08 -21.78 -6.75
C LYS A 499 14.28 -20.38 -6.18
N ASP A 500 13.75 -19.35 -6.85
CA ASP A 500 13.89 -17.93 -6.49
C ASP A 500 12.64 -17.38 -5.78
N LYS A 501 11.62 -18.23 -5.52
CA LYS A 501 10.35 -17.81 -4.92
C LYS A 501 10.38 -17.93 -3.40
N LYS A 502 9.82 -16.91 -2.71
CA LYS A 502 9.63 -16.89 -1.25
C LYS A 502 8.38 -16.08 -0.89
N GLY A 503 7.73 -16.48 0.20
CA GLY A 503 6.52 -15.79 0.68
C GLY A 503 5.26 -16.17 -0.10
N HIS A 504 4.29 -15.26 -0.14
CA HIS A 504 2.96 -15.48 -0.70
C HIS A 504 2.93 -15.25 -2.20
N HIS A 505 2.31 -16.17 -2.92
CA HIS A 505 2.14 -16.11 -4.36
C HIS A 505 0.77 -16.63 -4.75
N THR A 506 0.31 -16.27 -5.95
CA THR A 506 -0.95 -16.76 -6.53
C THR A 506 -0.74 -17.11 -8.00
N PHE A 507 -1.22 -18.28 -8.39
CA PHE A 507 -1.44 -18.64 -9.79
C PHE A 507 -2.90 -19.02 -10.00
N PHE A 508 -3.33 -19.15 -11.24
CA PHE A 508 -4.73 -19.39 -11.59
C PHE A 508 -4.86 -20.62 -12.45
N VAL A 509 -5.90 -21.43 -12.19
CA VAL A 509 -6.24 -22.61 -12.98
C VAL A 509 -7.57 -22.37 -13.66
N TYR A 510 -7.60 -22.46 -14.99
CA TYR A 510 -8.84 -22.43 -15.75
C TYR A 510 -9.50 -23.79 -15.66
N THR A 511 -10.72 -23.81 -15.16
CA THR A 511 -11.43 -25.04 -14.82
C THR A 511 -12.76 -25.13 -15.57
N ARG A 512 -13.25 -26.34 -15.71
CA ARG A 512 -14.60 -26.63 -16.21
C ARG A 512 -15.32 -27.54 -15.23
N GLN A 513 -16.56 -27.18 -14.90
CA GLN A 513 -17.52 -28.06 -14.24
C GLN A 513 -18.87 -27.96 -14.98
N GLY A 514 -19.42 -29.09 -15.44
CA GLY A 514 -20.63 -29.07 -16.28
C GLY A 514 -20.46 -28.20 -17.52
N SER A 515 -21.30 -27.17 -17.66
CA SER A 515 -21.24 -26.21 -18.77
C SER A 515 -20.53 -24.91 -18.41
N MET A 516 -20.01 -24.78 -17.20
CA MET A 516 -19.35 -23.58 -16.70
C MET A 516 -17.84 -23.69 -16.80
N GLU A 517 -17.20 -22.59 -17.22
CA GLU A 517 -15.75 -22.45 -17.28
C GLU A 517 -15.34 -21.15 -16.61
N TRP A 518 -14.29 -21.19 -15.76
CA TRP A 518 -13.81 -20.00 -15.06
C TRP A 518 -12.41 -20.22 -14.50
N TRP A 519 -11.77 -19.14 -14.11
CA TRP A 519 -10.48 -19.14 -13.41
C TRP A 519 -10.68 -19.32 -11.92
N GLN A 520 -9.86 -20.18 -11.31
CA GLN A 520 -9.80 -20.34 -9.86
C GLN A 520 -8.41 -19.98 -9.37
N PRO A 521 -8.31 -19.09 -8.39
CA PRO A 521 -7.02 -18.73 -7.79
C PRO A 521 -6.52 -19.87 -6.91
N VAL A 522 -5.21 -20.05 -6.91
CA VAL A 522 -4.50 -20.98 -6.02
C VAL A 522 -3.40 -20.20 -5.34
N ASN A 523 -3.54 -20.04 -4.04
CA ASN A 523 -2.58 -19.35 -3.20
C ASN A 523 -1.51 -20.32 -2.70
N VAL A 524 -0.25 -19.89 -2.72
CA VAL A 524 0.91 -20.69 -2.29
C VAL A 524 1.79 -19.85 -1.38
N TYR A 525 2.13 -20.38 -0.23
CA TYR A 525 3.15 -19.82 0.64
C TYR A 525 4.43 -20.66 0.54
N VAL A 526 5.50 -20.03 0.07
CA VAL A 526 6.82 -20.66 -0.05
C VAL A 526 7.65 -20.32 1.18
N ASN A 527 7.74 -21.28 2.09
CA ASN A 527 8.52 -21.15 3.29
C ASN A 527 10.01 -21.37 2.98
N VAL A 528 10.83 -20.40 3.34
CA VAL A 528 12.28 -20.45 3.18
C VAL A 528 12.90 -20.45 4.56
N PRO A 529 13.80 -21.37 4.87
CA PRO A 529 14.55 -21.31 6.11
C PRO A 529 15.28 -19.97 6.22
N GLN A 530 14.98 -19.23 7.26
CA GLN A 530 15.61 -17.93 7.49
C GLN A 530 16.86 -18.11 8.34
N VAL A 531 17.92 -17.38 7.98
CA VAL A 531 19.07 -17.19 8.86
C VAL A 531 18.59 -16.40 10.08
N VAL A 532 18.86 -16.93 11.26
CA VAL A 532 18.48 -16.25 12.52
C VAL A 532 19.54 -15.21 12.84
N TYR A 533 19.21 -13.95 12.52
CA TYR A 533 19.99 -12.80 12.97
C TYR A 533 19.56 -12.39 14.38
N ASN A 534 20.42 -11.64 15.07
CA ASN A 534 20.15 -11.08 16.39
C ASN A 534 19.82 -12.12 17.49
N GLY A 535 20.33 -13.34 17.32
CA GLY A 535 20.20 -14.41 18.31
C GLY A 535 20.96 -14.10 19.60
N PHE A 536 22.17 -13.60 19.48
CA PHE A 536 23.11 -13.33 20.58
C PHE A 536 23.37 -14.59 21.42
N GLU A 537 23.49 -15.72 20.74
CA GLU A 537 23.71 -17.00 21.37
C GLU A 537 25.20 -17.22 21.67
N ASN A 538 25.50 -17.88 22.80
CA ASN A 538 26.86 -18.33 23.13
C ASN A 538 27.94 -17.24 23.09
N ILE A 539 27.65 -16.04 23.61
CA ILE A 539 28.61 -14.95 23.68
C ILE A 539 29.78 -15.36 24.59
N GLU A 540 30.97 -15.48 24.03
CA GLU A 540 32.22 -15.78 24.73
C GLU A 540 33.14 -14.55 24.72
N THR A 541 33.03 -13.69 25.73
CA THR A 541 33.80 -12.43 25.82
C THR A 541 35.30 -12.62 25.57
N GLY A 542 35.88 -13.72 26.04
CA GLY A 542 37.30 -14.02 25.86
C GLY A 542 37.73 -14.36 24.45
N LYS A 543 36.78 -14.67 23.58
CA LYS A 543 37.02 -14.94 22.13
C LYS A 543 36.69 -13.73 21.25
N CYS A 544 36.12 -12.68 21.81
CA CYS A 544 35.77 -11.48 21.08
C CYS A 544 37.05 -10.71 20.65
N ARG A 545 37.09 -10.36 19.36
CA ARG A 545 38.15 -9.59 18.75
C ARG A 545 37.56 -8.32 18.15
N VAL A 546 37.98 -7.17 18.65
CA VAL A 546 37.49 -5.88 18.18
C VAL A 546 38.25 -5.44 16.95
N VAL A 547 37.54 -4.94 15.94
CA VAL A 547 38.12 -4.42 14.69
C VAL A 547 38.47 -2.95 14.87
N ASN A 548 39.66 -2.54 14.44
CA ASN A 548 40.07 -1.13 14.48
C ASN A 548 39.51 -0.40 13.25
N MET A 549 38.65 0.59 13.51
CA MET A 549 38.01 1.41 12.49
C MET A 549 38.36 2.90 12.60
N ASP A 550 39.29 3.30 13.43
CA ASP A 550 39.61 4.69 13.76
C ASP A 550 39.79 5.60 12.53
N LYS A 551 40.40 5.07 11.48
CA LYS A 551 40.67 5.79 10.22
C LYS A 551 39.45 5.95 9.32
N LEU A 552 38.37 5.24 9.62
CA LEU A 552 37.14 5.25 8.82
C LEU A 552 36.13 6.25 9.35
N PHE A 553 36.28 6.69 10.61
CA PHE A 553 35.36 7.63 11.23
C PHE A 553 35.36 8.98 10.51
N ASN A 554 34.19 9.39 10.04
CA ASN A 554 34.01 10.63 9.29
C ASN A 554 33.17 11.67 10.04
N SER A 555 32.55 11.31 11.20
CA SER A 555 31.71 12.20 11.98
C SER A 555 31.66 11.79 13.45
N SER A 556 31.03 12.65 14.26
CA SER A 556 30.56 12.31 15.62
C SER A 556 29.08 11.92 15.56
N VAL A 557 28.67 10.92 16.36
CA VAL A 557 27.25 10.52 16.47
C VAL A 557 26.36 11.72 16.80
N ALA A 558 26.79 12.61 17.68
CA ALA A 558 26.04 13.79 18.09
C ALA A 558 25.80 14.82 16.98
N ASP A 559 26.45 14.67 15.83
CA ASP A 559 26.36 15.64 14.73
C ASP A 559 25.38 15.23 13.63
N ILE A 560 24.72 14.06 13.75
CA ILE A 560 23.83 13.54 12.72
C ILE A 560 22.76 14.55 12.28
N PHE A 561 22.18 15.31 13.19
CA PHE A 561 21.14 16.31 12.91
C PHE A 561 21.66 17.76 12.86
N LYS A 562 22.96 17.96 12.96
CA LYS A 562 23.59 19.26 12.79
C LYS A 562 24.03 19.53 11.37
N ASN A 563 24.07 18.49 10.53
CA ASN A 563 24.41 18.59 9.12
C ASN A 563 23.20 18.98 8.29
N GLU A 564 23.45 19.71 7.21
CA GLU A 564 22.47 19.95 6.14
C GLU A 564 22.66 18.84 5.10
N TYR A 565 21.59 18.09 4.84
CA TYR A 565 21.63 16.98 3.90
C TYR A 565 20.96 17.36 2.58
N LEU A 566 21.64 17.14 1.48
CA LEU A 566 21.15 17.34 0.12
C LEU A 566 20.30 16.16 -0.30
N SER A 567 19.09 16.09 0.23
CA SER A 567 18.13 15.03 -0.09
C SER A 567 17.28 15.41 -1.31
N PRO A 568 16.77 14.45 -2.09
CA PRO A 568 15.78 14.72 -3.15
C PRO A 568 14.46 15.25 -2.62
N ARG A 569 14.27 15.30 -1.31
CA ARG A 569 13.10 15.89 -0.66
C ARG A 569 13.26 17.41 -0.53
N SER A 570 12.16 18.06 -0.16
CA SER A 570 12.18 19.48 0.14
C SER A 570 13.30 19.84 1.12
N PRO A 571 14.00 20.95 0.95
CA PRO A 571 15.02 21.40 1.89
C PRO A 571 14.46 21.67 3.30
N TYR A 572 13.15 21.75 3.46
CA TYR A 572 12.48 21.85 4.75
C TYR A 572 12.23 20.50 5.42
N THR A 573 12.38 19.40 4.69
CA THR A 573 12.30 18.05 5.23
C THR A 573 13.71 17.61 5.60
N THR A 574 13.86 17.08 6.80
CA THR A 574 15.12 16.60 7.34
C THR A 574 15.02 15.11 7.66
N LEU A 575 16.10 14.49 8.07
CA LEU A 575 16.07 13.12 8.57
C LEU A 575 15.27 12.97 9.87
N GLN A 576 15.04 14.05 10.57
CA GLN A 576 14.27 14.09 11.83
C GLN A 576 12.75 14.06 11.56
N LEU A 577 12.25 13.02 10.94
CA LEU A 577 10.90 13.01 10.40
C LEU A 577 9.80 12.36 11.21
N PRO A 578 10.03 11.65 12.31
CA PRO A 578 8.95 10.89 12.95
C PRO A 578 7.79 11.74 13.46
N THR A 579 8.03 13.02 13.72
CA THR A 579 6.98 13.94 14.18
C THR A 579 6.84 15.09 13.24
N GLN A 580 5.65 15.24 12.71
CA GLN A 580 5.35 16.27 11.74
C GLN A 580 4.20 17.11 12.23
N GLY A 581 4.33 18.42 12.04
CA GLY A 581 3.27 19.33 12.38
C GLY A 581 2.20 19.33 11.33
N ILE A 582 0.97 19.21 11.76
CA ILE A 582 -0.20 19.29 10.89
C ILE A 582 -0.34 20.65 10.22
N GLY A 583 0.01 21.73 10.92
CA GLY A 583 -0.07 23.09 10.37
C GLY A 583 0.99 23.42 9.33
N GLU A 584 2.07 22.68 9.31
CA GLU A 584 3.19 22.80 8.39
C GLU A 584 3.39 21.49 7.62
N TRP A 585 2.38 21.00 7.02
CA TRP A 585 2.18 19.67 6.44
C TRP A 585 3.41 18.92 5.96
N CYS A 586 4.34 19.57 5.31
CA CYS A 586 5.54 18.96 4.77
C CYS A 586 6.78 19.23 5.62
N HIS A 587 6.64 19.86 6.77
CA HIS A 587 7.75 20.22 7.60
C HIS A 587 7.83 19.31 8.83
N PRO A 588 8.93 18.61 9.06
CA PRO A 588 9.13 17.90 10.29
C PRO A 588 9.30 18.89 11.44
N LEU A 589 8.59 18.64 12.52
CA LEU A 589 8.70 19.45 13.75
C LEU A 589 9.74 18.90 14.73
N LEU A 590 10.40 17.82 14.39
CA LEU A 590 11.33 17.20 15.29
C LEU A 590 12.67 17.91 15.29
N THR A 591 13.08 18.28 16.45
CA THR A 591 14.46 18.61 16.78
C THR A 591 14.95 17.58 17.80
N ALA A 592 15.71 16.60 17.35
CA ALA A 592 16.32 15.63 18.24
C ALA A 592 17.72 16.10 18.63
N GLU A 593 17.94 16.30 19.91
CA GLU A 593 19.28 16.47 20.43
C GLU A 593 19.89 15.09 20.73
N ILE A 594 20.97 14.78 20.04
CA ILE A 594 21.69 13.53 20.24
C ILE A 594 22.84 13.78 21.21
N ASP A 595 22.88 12.97 22.26
CA ASP A 595 23.85 13.08 23.38
C ASP A 595 24.49 11.72 23.63
N ASP A 596 25.72 11.55 23.19
CA ASP A 596 26.48 10.33 23.42
C ASP A 596 27.47 10.43 24.60
N SER A 597 27.36 11.49 25.42
CA SER A 597 28.22 11.72 26.57
C SER A 597 28.20 10.58 27.57
N GLY A 598 27.02 10.00 27.80
CA GLY A 598 26.87 8.86 28.70
C GLY A 598 27.61 7.62 28.20
N LEU A 599 27.48 7.29 26.91
CA LEU A 599 28.26 6.21 26.30
C LEU A 599 29.76 6.48 26.42
N ARG A 600 30.22 7.69 26.05
CA ARG A 600 31.63 8.06 26.10
C ARG A 600 32.19 8.01 27.55
N SER A 601 31.37 8.28 28.56
CA SER A 601 31.78 8.18 29.97
C SER A 601 32.07 6.74 30.41
N LEU A 602 31.45 5.76 29.77
CA LEU A 602 31.66 4.34 30.03
C LEU A 602 32.89 3.76 29.30
N VAL A 603 33.44 4.51 28.34
CA VAL A 603 34.62 4.10 27.58
C VAL A 603 35.88 4.16 28.40
N LYS A 604 36.62 3.05 28.46
CA LYS A 604 37.96 2.96 29.08
C LYS A 604 38.94 2.48 28.01
N ASP A 605 40.02 3.23 27.80
CA ASP A 605 41.03 2.92 26.80
C ASP A 605 40.45 2.69 25.39
N ASN A 606 39.49 3.52 25.00
CA ASN A 606 38.68 3.40 23.78
C ASN A 606 37.91 2.06 23.67
N MET A 607 37.63 1.41 24.76
CA MET A 607 36.85 0.20 24.86
C MET A 607 35.58 0.41 25.66
N TYR A 608 34.45 0.02 25.08
CA TYR A 608 33.14 -0.05 25.73
C TYR A 608 32.72 -1.51 25.81
N LYS A 609 32.40 -1.98 27.01
CA LYS A 609 31.87 -3.36 27.20
C LYS A 609 30.40 -3.26 27.56
N THR A 610 29.56 -3.88 26.70
CA THR A 610 28.11 -3.93 26.92
C THR A 610 27.75 -4.83 28.10
N SER A 611 26.52 -4.68 28.60
CA SER A 611 25.95 -5.63 29.59
C SER A 611 25.83 -7.07 29.06
N LEU A 612 25.88 -7.27 27.76
CA LEU A 612 25.90 -8.57 27.11
C LEU A 612 27.28 -9.25 27.15
N GLY A 613 28.31 -8.52 27.58
CA GLY A 613 29.69 -9.02 27.61
C GLY A 613 30.47 -8.79 26.31
N ILE A 614 29.87 -8.19 25.30
CA ILE A 614 30.51 -7.90 24.00
C ILE A 614 31.34 -6.61 24.15
N PRO A 615 32.66 -6.64 23.91
CA PRO A 615 33.50 -5.44 23.86
C PRO A 615 33.38 -4.76 22.49
N PHE A 616 33.35 -3.43 22.48
CA PHE A 616 33.37 -2.62 21.27
C PHE A 616 34.42 -1.52 21.38
N ARG A 617 35.05 -1.18 20.27
CA ARG A 617 35.94 -0.03 20.21
C ARG A 617 35.10 1.21 19.93
N VAL A 618 35.06 2.12 20.90
CA VAL A 618 34.35 3.39 20.81
C VAL A 618 35.31 4.50 21.22
N MET A 619 35.45 5.52 20.38
CA MET A 619 36.32 6.65 20.68
C MET A 619 35.72 7.49 21.82
N LYS A 620 36.56 7.80 22.83
CA LYS A 620 36.15 8.62 23.93
C LYS A 620 35.97 10.09 23.54
N GLU A 621 36.77 10.56 22.58
CA GLU A 621 36.76 11.93 22.07
C GLU A 621 36.84 11.95 20.54
N GLY A 622 36.42 13.03 19.92
CA GLY A 622 36.46 13.24 18.48
C GLY A 622 35.41 12.39 17.71
N ASN A 623 35.72 12.13 16.46
CA ASN A 623 34.88 11.31 15.59
C ASN A 623 34.81 9.88 16.11
N ASN A 624 33.61 9.29 16.08
CA ASN A 624 33.35 7.95 16.63
C ASN A 624 32.38 7.12 15.77
N ILE A 625 32.09 7.56 14.55
CA ILE A 625 31.19 6.88 13.65
C ILE A 625 31.60 7.08 12.19
N ALA A 626 31.41 6.04 11.37
CA ALA A 626 31.51 6.10 9.93
C ALA A 626 30.10 6.10 9.34
N TYR A 627 29.58 7.25 8.98
CA TYR A 627 28.29 7.44 8.36
C TYR A 627 28.34 7.15 6.85
N THR A 628 27.25 6.60 6.35
CA THR A 628 26.96 6.42 4.91
C THR A 628 25.62 7.10 4.57
N SER A 629 25.52 7.61 3.34
CA SER A 629 24.33 8.27 2.79
C SER A 629 24.43 8.26 1.26
N LEU A 630 23.32 8.31 0.54
CA LEU A 630 23.34 8.47 -0.92
C LEU A 630 23.63 9.92 -1.36
N TRP A 631 23.75 10.86 -0.42
CA TRP A 631 23.91 12.28 -0.71
C TRP A 631 25.23 12.81 -0.14
N ASP A 632 25.72 13.89 -0.68
CA ASP A 632 27.10 14.42 -0.62
C ASP A 632 27.76 14.59 0.76
N ASN A 633 27.02 14.48 1.86
CA ASN A 633 27.59 14.65 3.20
C ASN A 633 28.52 13.49 3.61
N TYR A 634 28.19 12.28 3.15
CA TYR A 634 28.92 11.05 3.48
C TYR A 634 29.08 10.14 2.25
N PRO A 635 30.03 9.21 2.25
CA PRO A 635 30.09 8.20 1.20
C PRO A 635 28.84 7.31 1.24
N ASP A 636 28.46 6.73 0.10
CA ASP A 636 27.38 5.76 0.01
C ASP A 636 27.73 4.41 0.65
N MET A 637 29.03 4.10 0.77
CA MET A 637 29.55 2.86 1.31
C MET A 637 30.79 3.08 2.18
N VAL A 638 30.88 2.31 3.26
CA VAL A 638 32.08 2.16 4.09
C VAL A 638 32.57 0.72 4.02
N LYS A 639 33.90 0.54 3.85
CA LYS A 639 34.60 -0.75 3.79
C LYS A 639 35.49 -0.94 5.02
N VAL A 640 35.28 -2.04 5.72
CA VAL A 640 36.02 -2.41 6.93
C VAL A 640 36.84 -3.66 6.64
N PRO A 641 38.18 -3.57 6.53
CA PRO A 641 39.01 -4.75 6.35
C PRO A 641 38.86 -5.72 7.52
N LEU A 642 38.63 -6.98 7.19
CA LEU A 642 38.55 -8.06 8.19
C LEU A 642 39.67 -9.09 7.93
N SER A 643 39.87 -9.97 8.92
CA SER A 643 40.82 -11.07 8.77
C SER A 643 40.51 -12.20 9.73
N GLY A 644 41.06 -13.37 9.49
CA GLY A 644 40.87 -14.56 10.30
C GLY A 644 39.48 -15.17 10.14
N LYS A 645 39.06 -15.94 11.11
CA LYS A 645 37.72 -16.61 11.12
C LYS A 645 36.91 -16.12 12.28
N ALA A 646 35.60 -16.15 12.12
CA ALA A 646 34.64 -15.83 13.17
C ALA A 646 33.33 -16.59 12.96
N SER A 647 32.57 -16.80 14.02
CA SER A 647 31.20 -17.35 13.98
C SER A 647 30.13 -16.28 14.02
N HIS A 648 30.48 -15.05 14.49
CA HIS A 648 29.59 -13.91 14.61
C HIS A 648 30.31 -12.61 14.34
N ALA A 649 29.59 -11.66 13.74
CA ALA A 649 29.94 -10.26 13.72
C ALA A 649 28.89 -9.46 14.50
N TYR A 650 29.34 -8.81 15.57
CA TYR A 650 28.53 -7.88 16.34
C TYR A 650 28.79 -6.45 15.88
N LEU A 651 27.72 -5.72 15.53
CA LEU A 651 27.84 -4.35 15.00
C LEU A 651 27.13 -3.36 15.94
N LEU A 652 27.79 -2.22 16.21
CA LEU A 652 27.11 -1.05 16.74
C LEU A 652 26.74 -0.13 15.59
N LEU A 653 25.44 0.06 15.38
CA LEU A 653 24.89 0.91 14.32
C LEU A 653 24.08 2.07 14.92
N VAL A 654 24.18 3.21 14.27
CA VAL A 654 23.37 4.39 14.57
C VAL A 654 22.99 5.05 13.27
N GLY A 655 21.78 5.55 13.14
CA GLY A 655 21.36 6.23 11.94
C GLY A 655 19.97 6.82 12.05
N SER A 656 19.46 7.41 11.00
CA SER A 656 18.11 7.94 10.92
C SER A 656 17.48 7.66 9.57
N THR A 657 16.16 7.53 9.57
CA THR A 657 15.31 7.34 8.39
C THR A 657 13.91 7.90 8.67
N ASN A 658 13.09 8.04 7.66
CA ASN A 658 11.68 8.38 7.85
C ASN A 658 10.77 7.16 7.68
N HIS A 659 9.49 7.30 8.07
CA HIS A 659 8.53 6.21 8.01
C HIS A 659 8.17 5.78 6.58
N MET A 660 8.38 6.61 5.57
CA MET A 660 8.20 6.22 4.16
C MET A 660 9.26 5.24 3.67
N GLN A 661 10.36 5.09 4.41
CA GLN A 661 11.41 4.09 4.17
C GLN A 661 11.19 2.82 5.01
N CYS A 662 9.98 2.61 5.53
CA CYS A 662 9.61 1.46 6.36
C CYS A 662 9.38 0.21 5.49
N ARG A 663 9.71 -0.95 6.04
CA ARG A 663 9.51 -2.28 5.41
C ARG A 663 10.24 -2.49 4.08
N ILE A 664 11.23 -1.68 3.81
CA ILE A 664 12.15 -1.82 2.67
C ILE A 664 13.59 -1.75 3.16
N ALA A 665 14.52 -2.29 2.39
CA ALA A 665 15.93 -2.19 2.73
C ALA A 665 16.41 -0.72 2.70
N ASN A 666 16.90 -0.22 3.83
CA ASN A 666 17.50 1.12 3.93
C ASN A 666 19.00 1.09 3.69
N GLY A 667 19.64 0.01 4.09
CA GLY A 667 21.06 -0.26 3.87
C GLY A 667 21.33 -1.75 3.75
N ILE A 668 22.55 -2.09 3.40
CA ILE A 668 23.03 -3.47 3.27
C ILE A 668 24.33 -3.60 4.04
N VAL A 669 24.40 -4.58 4.92
CA VAL A 669 25.65 -5.08 5.50
C VAL A 669 26.03 -6.34 4.75
N ARG A 670 27.27 -6.39 4.25
CA ARG A 670 27.79 -7.58 3.58
C ARG A 670 29.14 -7.95 4.15
N VAL A 671 29.34 -9.21 4.47
CA VAL A 671 30.61 -9.78 4.93
C VAL A 671 31.15 -10.70 3.87
N TYR A 672 32.32 -10.35 3.33
CA TYR A 672 32.99 -11.11 2.28
C TYR A 672 34.02 -12.07 2.89
N TYR A 673 34.16 -13.20 2.23
CA TYR A 673 35.14 -14.20 2.54
C TYR A 673 36.22 -14.27 1.41
N THR A 674 37.42 -14.67 1.76
CA THR A 674 38.55 -14.79 0.81
C THR A 674 38.31 -15.79 -0.32
N ASP A 675 37.29 -16.65 -0.20
CA ASP A 675 36.87 -17.59 -1.24
C ASP A 675 35.89 -16.97 -2.26
N GLY A 676 35.59 -15.68 -2.13
CA GLY A 676 34.69 -14.93 -3.01
C GLY A 676 33.20 -15.06 -2.65
N THR A 677 32.86 -15.84 -1.62
CA THR A 677 31.48 -15.89 -1.11
C THR A 677 31.18 -14.76 -0.11
N SER A 678 29.93 -14.52 0.21
CA SER A 678 29.55 -13.48 1.19
C SER A 678 28.26 -13.83 1.92
N GLU A 679 28.13 -13.30 3.15
CA GLU A 679 26.87 -13.18 3.88
C GLU A 679 26.30 -11.78 3.73
N MET A 680 24.98 -11.65 3.63
CA MET A 680 24.31 -10.35 3.41
C MET A 680 23.13 -10.20 4.36
N LEU A 681 23.06 -9.03 5.01
CA LEU A 681 21.91 -8.59 5.80
C LEU A 681 21.38 -7.27 5.26
N GLU A 682 20.12 -7.25 4.84
CA GLU A 682 19.39 -6.02 4.56
C GLU A 682 18.96 -5.35 5.87
N LEU A 683 19.22 -4.07 6.01
CA LEU A 683 18.78 -3.26 7.14
C LEU A 683 17.40 -2.70 6.84
N VAL A 684 16.38 -3.28 7.46
CA VAL A 684 14.97 -2.94 7.23
C VAL A 684 14.39 -2.33 8.50
N ASN A 685 13.89 -1.11 8.40
CA ASN A 685 13.15 -0.45 9.49
C ASN A 685 11.69 -0.95 9.50
N PRO A 686 11.14 -1.41 10.64
CA PRO A 686 11.71 -1.57 11.98
C PRO A 686 12.29 -2.96 12.25
N ASP A 687 12.44 -3.83 11.27
CA ASP A 687 12.63 -5.27 11.45
C ASP A 687 13.94 -5.59 12.19
N ASN A 688 15.02 -4.96 11.78
CA ASN A 688 16.34 -5.22 12.36
C ASN A 688 17.19 -3.96 12.59
N TRP A 689 16.70 -2.78 12.20
CA TRP A 689 17.31 -1.51 12.59
C TRP A 689 16.25 -0.43 12.80
N CYS A 690 16.60 0.63 13.51
CA CYS A 690 15.66 1.69 13.91
C CYS A 690 16.38 3.04 13.96
N PRO A 691 15.68 4.15 13.67
CA PRO A 691 16.22 5.49 13.81
C PRO A 691 16.76 5.77 15.23
N ILE A 692 17.79 6.62 15.28
CA ILE A 692 18.47 6.97 16.51
C ILE A 692 17.56 7.63 17.55
N GLU A 693 16.63 8.45 17.09
CA GLU A 693 15.72 9.22 17.93
C GLU A 693 14.46 8.47 18.31
N GLN A 694 14.09 7.42 17.57
CA GLN A 694 12.75 6.83 17.63
C GLN A 694 12.73 5.56 18.46
N ASP A 695 11.76 5.46 19.37
CA ASP A 695 11.28 4.21 19.94
C ASP A 695 9.99 3.77 19.23
N PHE A 696 9.81 2.46 19.03
CA PHE A 696 8.60 1.93 18.46
C PHE A 696 7.70 1.34 19.52
N TYR A 697 6.43 1.70 19.46
CA TYR A 697 5.40 0.97 20.18
C TYR A 697 5.17 -0.36 19.45
N LEU A 698 5.31 -1.45 20.20
CA LEU A 698 5.10 -2.79 19.67
C LEU A 698 4.06 -3.48 20.55
N ASP A 699 3.00 -3.98 19.95
CA ASP A 699 1.92 -4.70 20.62
C ASP A 699 1.84 -6.17 20.18
N ASP A 700 2.76 -6.62 19.31
CA ASP A 700 2.82 -7.97 18.72
C ASP A 700 1.55 -8.32 17.93
N PHE A 701 0.90 -7.31 17.37
CA PHE A 701 -0.39 -7.40 16.71
C PHE A 701 -0.47 -6.46 15.50
N ALA A 702 -0.95 -5.21 15.69
CA ALA A 702 -0.97 -4.20 14.63
C ALA A 702 0.42 -3.57 14.40
N PHE A 703 1.22 -3.50 15.44
CA PHE A 703 2.57 -2.94 15.45
C PHE A 703 3.56 -4.03 15.85
N ASP A 704 4.00 -4.82 14.88
CA ASP A 704 4.91 -5.94 15.12
C ASP A 704 6.19 -5.83 14.28
N ALA A 705 7.26 -6.40 14.81
CA ALA A 705 8.54 -6.57 14.14
C ALA A 705 9.06 -7.99 14.33
N PRO A 706 9.73 -8.57 13.33
CA PRO A 706 10.25 -9.94 13.38
C PRO A 706 11.13 -10.21 14.61
N ARG A 707 11.12 -11.45 15.06
CA ARG A 707 11.93 -11.92 16.21
C ARG A 707 13.00 -12.91 15.76
N PRO A 708 14.16 -12.95 16.43
CA PRO A 708 14.55 -12.10 17.59
C PRO A 708 14.92 -10.68 17.18
N ARG A 709 14.42 -9.69 17.95
CA ARG A 709 14.74 -8.27 17.71
C ARG A 709 16.18 -7.95 18.12
N PRO A 710 16.85 -6.98 17.48
CA PRO A 710 18.16 -6.53 17.90
C PRO A 710 18.11 -5.89 19.28
N TYR A 711 19.24 -5.83 19.95
CA TYR A 711 19.36 -4.97 21.13
C TYR A 711 19.48 -3.51 20.73
N ARG A 712 18.91 -2.62 21.54
CA ARG A 712 19.14 -1.18 21.48
C ARG A 712 20.08 -0.77 22.61
N PHE A 713 20.94 0.22 22.35
CA PHE A 713 21.76 0.85 23.39
C PHE A 713 21.49 2.33 23.46
N HIS A 714 21.24 2.83 24.65
CA HIS A 714 20.92 4.24 24.89
C HIS A 714 22.19 5.07 24.99
N LEU A 715 22.36 6.07 24.15
CA LEU A 715 23.58 6.85 24.06
C LEU A 715 23.87 7.66 25.34
N LYS A 716 22.82 8.24 25.94
CA LYS A 716 22.94 9.09 27.15
C LYS A 716 23.19 8.29 28.41
N THR A 717 22.86 7.01 28.51
CA THR A 717 22.96 6.23 29.75
C THR A 717 23.77 4.94 29.63
N GLY A 718 24.01 4.47 28.39
CA GLY A 718 24.65 3.19 28.14
C GLY A 718 23.79 1.95 28.42
N ILE A 719 22.50 2.12 28.73
CA ILE A 719 21.56 1.01 28.97
C ILE A 719 21.38 0.23 27.66
N VAL A 720 21.45 -1.10 27.77
CA VAL A 720 21.25 -2.04 26.65
C VAL A 720 20.04 -2.89 26.93
N SER A 721 19.06 -2.95 26.00
CA SER A 721 17.85 -3.73 26.11
C SER A 721 17.24 -4.03 24.74
N ARG A 722 16.56 -5.19 24.61
CA ARG A 722 15.68 -5.45 23.43
C ARG A 722 14.40 -4.63 23.47
N ASP A 723 13.96 -4.24 24.65
CA ASP A 723 12.84 -3.35 24.90
C ASP A 723 13.37 -2.14 25.70
N LEU A 724 14.02 -1.24 24.99
CA LEU A 724 14.66 -0.08 25.58
C LEU A 724 13.62 0.93 26.09
N GLY A 725 12.48 1.07 25.40
CA GLY A 725 11.38 1.93 25.83
C GLY A 725 10.85 1.54 27.21
N LYS A 726 10.68 0.25 27.47
CA LYS A 726 10.31 -0.26 28.79
C LYS A 726 11.43 -0.04 29.82
N ALA A 727 12.68 -0.30 29.45
CA ALA A 727 13.82 -0.10 30.34
C ALA A 727 13.95 1.39 30.77
N LEU A 728 13.67 2.31 29.88
CA LEU A 728 13.66 3.76 30.15
C LEU A 728 12.31 4.29 30.64
N LYS A 729 11.31 3.43 30.81
CA LYS A 729 9.95 3.76 31.30
C LYS A 729 9.24 4.79 30.43
N LEU A 730 9.41 4.71 29.11
CA LEU A 730 8.65 5.53 28.18
C LEU A 730 7.15 5.21 28.29
N ARG A 731 6.34 6.24 28.22
CA ARG A 731 4.88 6.14 28.35
C ARG A 731 4.21 6.47 27.02
N GLY A 732 3.00 5.97 26.87
CA GLY A 732 2.19 6.21 25.67
C GLY A 732 2.63 5.37 24.46
N SER A 733 1.93 5.53 23.37
CA SER A 733 2.14 4.81 22.10
C SER A 733 2.65 5.74 20.99
N ALA A 734 2.21 6.99 21.00
CA ALA A 734 2.62 8.00 20.05
C ALA A 734 3.84 8.79 20.53
N ASP A 735 4.55 9.41 19.60
CA ASP A 735 5.67 10.32 19.84
C ASP A 735 6.74 9.77 20.78
N ARG A 736 6.99 8.46 20.72
CA ARG A 736 7.97 7.80 21.57
C ARG A 736 9.37 8.12 21.09
N ARG A 737 10.12 8.82 21.93
CA ARG A 737 11.49 9.27 21.62
C ARG A 737 12.47 8.88 22.70
N PHE A 738 13.70 8.64 22.29
CA PHE A 738 14.82 8.49 23.18
C PHE A 738 15.54 9.81 23.37
N GLU A 739 15.46 10.38 24.57
CA GLU A 739 16.25 11.56 24.94
C GLU A 739 17.74 11.25 24.82
N GLY A 740 18.44 11.96 23.94
CA GLY A 740 19.87 11.73 23.66
C GLY A 740 20.12 10.63 22.61
N GLY A 741 19.08 9.91 22.17
CA GLY A 741 19.20 8.92 21.12
C GLY A 741 19.60 7.52 21.56
N ALA A 742 19.37 6.55 20.68
CA ALA A 742 19.73 5.16 20.87
C ALA A 742 20.19 4.49 19.56
N GLY A 743 21.23 3.68 19.64
CA GLY A 743 21.68 2.85 18.53
C GLY A 743 21.16 1.43 18.58
N VAL A 744 21.60 0.61 17.63
CA VAL A 744 21.24 -0.80 17.47
C VAL A 744 22.49 -1.65 17.59
N ILE A 745 22.38 -2.77 18.30
CA ILE A 745 23.41 -3.82 18.31
C ILE A 745 22.88 -4.97 17.47
N LEU A 746 23.57 -5.28 16.38
CA LEU A 746 23.24 -6.41 15.51
C LEU A 746 24.17 -7.60 15.81
N ASP A 747 23.61 -8.80 15.66
CA ASP A 747 24.36 -10.07 15.62
C ASP A 747 24.13 -10.72 14.27
N ILE A 748 25.23 -10.84 13.50
CA ILE A 748 25.26 -11.49 12.19
C ILE A 748 26.00 -12.81 12.33
N PRO A 749 25.31 -13.96 12.16
CA PRO A 749 25.98 -15.26 12.14
C PRO A 749 26.85 -15.38 10.88
N LEU A 750 28.04 -15.97 11.04
CA LEU A 750 29.04 -16.13 9.99
C LEU A 750 29.46 -17.59 9.85
N ASP A 751 29.94 -17.96 8.66
CA ASP A 751 30.56 -19.27 8.46
C ASP A 751 31.95 -19.36 9.12
N LYS A 752 31.99 -19.96 10.30
CA LYS A 752 33.21 -20.12 11.09
C LYS A 752 34.36 -20.89 10.40
N ASN A 753 34.07 -21.56 9.30
CA ASN A 753 35.07 -22.32 8.54
C ASN A 753 35.78 -21.49 7.49
N LYS A 754 35.21 -20.35 7.12
CA LYS A 754 35.73 -19.45 6.08
C LYS A 754 36.59 -18.34 6.67
N THR A 755 37.54 -17.87 5.87
CA THR A 755 38.39 -16.74 6.24
C THR A 755 37.75 -15.45 5.79
N LEU A 756 37.63 -14.49 6.69
CA LEU A 756 37.05 -13.18 6.46
C LEU A 756 38.00 -12.31 5.64
N GLU A 757 37.45 -11.45 4.79
CA GLU A 757 38.17 -10.49 3.97
C GLU A 757 37.76 -9.05 4.31
N GLU A 758 36.50 -8.72 4.18
CA GLU A 758 35.96 -7.36 4.32
C GLU A 758 34.51 -7.38 4.81
N LEU A 759 34.11 -6.35 5.55
CA LEU A 759 32.72 -5.98 5.78
C LEU A 759 32.42 -4.67 5.08
N THR A 760 31.29 -4.61 4.37
CA THR A 760 30.79 -3.35 3.81
C THR A 760 29.47 -2.96 4.48
N LEU A 761 29.27 -1.67 4.72
CA LEU A 761 28.00 -1.05 5.03
C LEU A 761 27.68 -0.07 3.91
N GLU A 762 26.56 -0.28 3.23
CA GLU A 762 26.08 0.53 2.11
C GLU A 762 24.71 1.09 2.42
N THR A 763 24.47 2.37 2.17
CA THR A 763 23.14 2.98 2.19
C THR A 763 22.51 2.85 0.80
N VAL A 764 21.28 2.34 0.72
CA VAL A 764 20.60 2.06 -0.56
C VAL A 764 19.27 2.78 -0.71
N ALA A 765 18.76 3.44 0.32
CA ALA A 765 17.53 4.22 0.28
C ALA A 765 17.81 5.72 0.37
N ASN A 766 16.93 6.50 -0.24
CA ASN A 766 16.93 7.95 -0.08
C ASN A 766 16.51 8.34 1.35
N ASP A 767 16.88 9.54 1.79
CA ASP A 767 16.55 10.09 3.12
C ASP A 767 16.96 9.19 4.29
N VAL A 768 18.06 8.51 4.13
CA VAL A 768 18.63 7.60 5.12
C VAL A 768 20.09 7.95 5.36
N VAL A 769 20.47 7.99 6.63
CA VAL A 769 21.86 8.03 7.06
C VAL A 769 22.07 6.87 8.01
N ILE A 770 23.00 5.99 7.70
CA ILE A 770 23.37 4.83 8.54
C ILE A 770 24.84 4.92 8.85
N GLY A 771 25.22 4.74 10.12
CA GLY A 771 26.58 4.81 10.57
C GLY A 771 26.99 3.56 11.36
N LEU A 772 28.23 3.17 11.14
CA LEU A 772 28.89 2.08 11.85
C LEU A 772 29.87 2.66 12.88
N MET A 773 29.59 2.41 14.16
CA MET A 773 30.46 2.84 15.26
C MET A 773 31.55 1.81 15.59
N SER A 774 31.22 0.51 15.49
CA SER A 774 32.15 -0.53 15.87
C SER A 774 31.77 -1.89 15.31
N VAL A 775 32.78 -2.74 15.08
CA VAL A 775 32.64 -4.14 14.71
C VAL A 775 33.43 -5.00 15.69
N THR A 776 32.82 -6.07 16.18
CA THR A 776 33.44 -7.09 17.02
C THR A 776 33.18 -8.47 16.42
N LEU A 777 34.20 -9.27 16.28
CA LEU A 777 34.15 -10.63 15.75
C LEU A 777 34.31 -11.64 16.87
N GLN A 778 33.51 -12.73 16.88
CA GLN A 778 33.67 -13.87 17.79
C GLN A 778 33.93 -15.15 17.04
#